data_011a883cfc33fc78e4b18baf40f63f44
#
_entry.id   011a883cfc33fc78e4b18baf40f63f44
#
_cell.length_a   1.000
_cell.length_b   1.000
_cell.length_c   1.000
_cell.angle_alpha   90.00
_cell.angle_beta   90.00
_cell.angle_gamma   90.00
#
_symmetry.space_group_name_H-M   'P 1'
#
loop_
_entity.id
_entity.type
_entity.pdbx_description
1 polymer ?
#
loop_
_entity_poly.entity_id
_entity_poly.type
_entity_poly.pdbx_seq_one_letter_code
_entity_poly.pdbx_strand_id
1 'polypeptide(L)'
;MEKYQEMKKFIAAALEYSRHHADSSSSALQRHLQILASTTDISEFDPCSSVATEFYVSLHELMAGLESRSMLVWSAIAVLQKACTNPSAKKALIHTYKFIPILTRFLGTHHIADKQLRLLQVLVELTYGVKISWQEAHLPYLISTLVQIVMEGDKELKPFALGVLVNLCYKNLPALYVLMRKVEITKFIKCISKLNDNPNISMQVCKMLIILEQMKGVLPDADILNFVDVAFNNVTAAFESRDVFLLRHTVDFFKDVKDNEHFHSVMLKYPRYYVDTRKLVELVEALESDDEASLECVALLLDFFPSLLVMDVENMPKLFPRLAAICLKWVQNESTSIQSLGVIQSVVELAKNSHAEIRDGVIEQVKTGLPALLLILDSGGEEPPTSMEKRQRLTGLVTLLSEMSSYPDLRKEILANVKYEVVGSIFEAIIRQEPVEQDNLFKNDVSDLCIQTLILVSALATFSSDWMTLYMKLLTVRNVQAALAISLYNGTKKIKSQVFSLSSSPGWTKECTNLLAEVMCEIKPVTFGPATSVSNGNSQQTSLQELVPLYNCAQESRLNELIAALQKAKEQGKIGDASTSAVMELYEYKLAAMGHAERRMQCSLEAADAACTGMNHQIAQYRAEVTRLHQMLFYSQQCIEGTAMEKKNLMEKVAELNNKLINEKKNQNLEIKDLKRRNGELEMFVRQKDYELEQKANELAAEMTKQKQINLELQARQAEIERLYANINECESRIKEFTKSISLLEDEYNKTKAYTAECEARLKDLTVENRELQQSLNETAQNLEYKEGLLREKEKIIIDSKKRIEDLERIREIVINVAGGKKES
;
A
#
# COMPACT_ATOMS: atom_id res chain seq x y z
N MET A 1 35.43 8.05 2.61
CA MET A 1 34.99 9.28 1.92
C MET A 1 33.62 9.64 2.40
N GLU A 2 33.33 10.91 2.56
CA GLU A 2 32.06 11.31 3.14
C GLU A 2 30.89 10.91 2.23
N LYS A 3 30.01 10.07 2.73
CA LYS A 3 28.69 9.80 2.14
C LYS A 3 28.02 11.15 1.85
N TYR A 4 27.35 11.28 0.72
CA TYR A 4 26.70 12.51 0.25
C TYR A 4 27.60 13.66 -0.21
N GLN A 5 28.90 13.48 -0.37
CA GLN A 5 29.80 14.58 -0.79
C GLN A 5 29.44 15.14 -2.18
N GLU A 6 29.10 14.27 -3.11
CA GLU A 6 28.72 14.69 -4.46
C GLU A 6 27.36 15.39 -4.51
N MET A 7 26.40 14.97 -3.68
CA MET A 7 25.12 15.68 -3.54
C MET A 7 25.31 17.08 -2.97
N LYS A 8 26.16 17.25 -1.94
CA LYS A 8 26.48 18.59 -1.37
C LYS A 8 27.14 19.50 -2.42
N LYS A 9 28.07 18.95 -3.21
CA LYS A 9 28.70 19.71 -4.31
C LYS A 9 27.70 20.10 -5.39
N PHE A 10 26.78 19.16 -5.75
CA PHE A 10 25.70 19.46 -6.69
C PHE A 10 24.80 20.59 -6.16
N ILE A 11 24.36 20.53 -4.90
CA ILE A 11 23.52 21.56 -4.28
C ILE A 11 24.20 22.93 -4.33
N ALA A 12 25.49 23.00 -3.99
CA ALA A 12 26.28 24.23 -4.06
C ALA A 12 26.37 24.76 -5.51
N ALA A 13 26.65 23.89 -6.47
CA ALA A 13 26.71 24.25 -7.90
C ALA A 13 25.34 24.66 -8.46
N ALA A 14 24.23 24.05 -8.00
CA ALA A 14 22.87 24.40 -8.40
C ALA A 14 22.49 25.79 -7.88
N LEU A 15 22.84 26.11 -6.65
CA LEU A 15 22.66 27.45 -6.08
C LEU A 15 23.49 28.51 -6.81
N GLU A 16 24.72 28.21 -7.22
CA GLU A 16 25.55 29.10 -8.01
C GLU A 16 24.97 29.32 -9.42
N TYR A 17 24.56 28.23 -10.08
CA TYR A 17 23.92 28.30 -11.39
C TYR A 17 22.60 29.08 -11.37
N SER A 18 21.78 28.97 -10.33
CA SER A 18 20.55 29.74 -10.21
C SER A 18 20.79 31.25 -10.07
N ARG A 19 21.95 31.65 -9.54
CA ARG A 19 22.36 33.07 -9.40
C ARG A 19 23.02 33.62 -10.68
N HIS A 20 23.88 32.81 -11.30
CA HIS A 20 24.64 33.15 -12.46
C HIS A 20 24.64 31.98 -13.44
N HIS A 21 23.93 32.10 -14.56
CA HIS A 21 23.86 31.07 -15.59
C HIS A 21 25.18 31.03 -16.41
N ALA A 22 26.31 30.77 -15.70
CA ALA A 22 27.63 30.71 -16.33
C ALA A 22 27.87 29.29 -16.88
N ASP A 23 28.61 29.21 -17.99
CA ASP A 23 28.97 27.91 -18.60
C ASP A 23 29.86 27.06 -17.69
N SER A 24 30.63 27.67 -16.79
CA SER A 24 31.41 26.97 -15.77
C SER A 24 30.56 26.25 -14.73
N SER A 25 29.52 26.91 -14.24
CA SER A 25 28.59 26.30 -13.28
C SER A 25 27.72 25.22 -13.93
N SER A 26 27.35 25.40 -15.22
CA SER A 26 26.66 24.36 -16.00
C SER A 26 27.52 23.11 -16.17
N SER A 27 28.83 23.29 -16.51
CA SER A 27 29.76 22.16 -16.64
C SER A 27 30.03 21.45 -15.33
N ALA A 28 30.09 22.19 -14.21
CA ALA A 28 30.22 21.61 -12.88
C ALA A 28 29.00 20.77 -12.50
N LEU A 29 27.79 21.30 -12.75
CA LEU A 29 26.52 20.56 -12.53
C LEU A 29 26.46 19.26 -13.32
N GLN A 30 26.82 19.35 -14.62
CA GLN A 30 26.82 18.17 -15.49
C GLN A 30 27.76 17.08 -14.95
N ARG A 31 28.96 17.47 -14.50
CA ARG A 31 29.94 16.55 -13.93
C ARG A 31 29.41 15.88 -12.66
N HIS A 32 28.79 16.63 -11.71
CA HIS A 32 28.26 16.08 -10.48
C HIS A 32 27.07 15.15 -10.76
N LEU A 33 26.19 15.50 -11.71
CA LEU A 33 25.10 14.63 -12.13
C LEU A 33 25.62 13.33 -12.76
N GLN A 34 26.68 13.38 -13.57
CA GLN A 34 27.29 12.17 -14.15
C GLN A 34 27.90 11.26 -13.08
N ILE A 35 28.57 11.83 -12.08
CA ILE A 35 29.13 11.06 -10.96
C ILE A 35 27.99 10.39 -10.17
N LEU A 36 26.93 11.13 -9.82
CA LEU A 36 25.76 10.60 -9.11
C LEU A 36 25.03 9.52 -9.91
N ALA A 37 24.91 9.66 -11.22
CA ALA A 37 24.31 8.64 -12.09
C ALA A 37 25.14 7.34 -12.13
N SER A 38 26.46 7.42 -11.89
CA SER A 38 27.37 6.28 -11.87
C SER A 38 27.64 5.71 -10.48
N THR A 39 27.07 6.29 -9.42
CA THR A 39 27.28 5.80 -8.05
C THR A 39 26.81 4.36 -7.88
N THR A 40 27.55 3.57 -7.12
CA THR A 40 27.19 2.20 -6.79
C THR A 40 26.40 2.12 -5.49
N ASP A 41 26.56 3.09 -4.60
CA ASP A 41 25.85 3.15 -3.33
C ASP A 41 24.45 3.76 -3.49
N ILE A 42 23.46 2.88 -3.65
CA ILE A 42 22.05 3.26 -3.79
C ILE A 42 21.50 3.90 -2.50
N SER A 43 22.14 3.63 -1.34
CA SER A 43 21.71 4.20 -0.06
C SER A 43 21.95 5.71 0.06
N GLU A 44 22.74 6.31 -0.83
CA GLU A 44 22.87 7.77 -0.92
C GLU A 44 21.54 8.45 -1.31
N PHE A 45 20.70 7.76 -2.07
CA PHE A 45 19.41 8.29 -2.53
C PHE A 45 18.28 8.18 -1.48
N ASP A 46 18.57 7.70 -0.27
CA ASP A 46 17.55 7.59 0.77
C ASP A 46 17.01 8.97 1.19
N PRO A 47 15.71 9.24 1.00
CA PRO A 47 15.09 10.52 1.32
C PRO A 47 15.02 10.84 2.81
N CYS A 48 15.32 9.89 3.70
CA CYS A 48 15.42 10.14 5.14
C CYS A 48 16.60 11.05 5.50
N SER A 49 17.60 11.18 4.62
CA SER A 49 18.72 12.10 4.81
C SER A 49 18.33 13.53 4.44
N SER A 50 18.69 14.50 5.31
CA SER A 50 18.48 15.93 5.02
C SER A 50 19.20 16.38 3.75
N VAL A 51 20.39 15.83 3.48
CA VAL A 51 21.18 16.14 2.27
C VAL A 51 20.48 15.61 1.02
N ALA A 52 19.95 14.39 1.07
CA ALA A 52 19.20 13.83 -0.06
C ALA A 52 17.90 14.61 -0.30
N THR A 53 17.21 15.04 0.77
CA THR A 53 16.03 15.90 0.67
C THR A 53 16.35 17.21 -0.05
N GLU A 54 17.40 17.90 0.38
CA GLU A 54 17.85 19.15 -0.24
C GLU A 54 18.31 18.96 -1.69
N PHE A 55 18.96 17.82 -1.96
CA PHE A 55 19.34 17.40 -3.32
C PHE A 55 18.12 17.25 -4.22
N TYR A 56 17.07 16.54 -3.80
CA TYR A 56 15.86 16.36 -4.61
C TYR A 56 15.13 17.68 -4.87
N VAL A 57 15.06 18.56 -3.88
CA VAL A 57 14.47 19.89 -4.06
C VAL A 57 15.28 20.69 -5.08
N SER A 58 16.60 20.75 -4.93
CA SER A 58 17.47 21.47 -5.86
C SER A 58 17.42 20.88 -7.28
N LEU A 59 17.35 19.55 -7.41
CA LEU A 59 17.21 18.87 -8.69
C LEU A 59 15.85 19.18 -9.34
N HIS A 60 14.79 19.20 -8.57
CA HIS A 60 13.44 19.54 -9.03
C HIS A 60 13.39 20.99 -9.55
N GLU A 61 13.91 21.94 -8.77
CA GLU A 61 13.99 23.36 -9.16
C GLU A 61 14.85 23.56 -10.41
N LEU A 62 16.01 22.93 -10.47
CA LEU A 62 16.87 22.95 -11.65
C LEU A 62 16.11 22.45 -12.89
N MET A 63 15.48 21.28 -12.82
CA MET A 63 14.74 20.70 -13.94
C MET A 63 13.51 21.53 -14.31
N ALA A 64 12.84 22.15 -13.35
CA ALA A 64 11.71 23.03 -13.61
C ALA A 64 12.09 24.28 -14.40
N GLY A 65 13.33 24.80 -14.20
CA GLY A 65 13.86 25.98 -14.89
C GLY A 65 14.53 25.71 -16.25
N LEU A 66 14.83 24.45 -16.56
CA LEU A 66 15.57 24.11 -17.77
C LEU A 66 14.67 23.85 -18.99
N GLU A 67 15.20 24.19 -20.18
CA GLU A 67 14.59 23.80 -21.45
C GLU A 67 14.94 22.34 -21.82
N SER A 68 14.07 21.71 -22.58
CA SER A 68 14.22 20.32 -23.00
C SER A 68 15.48 20.01 -23.85
N ARG A 69 16.09 21.05 -24.45
CA ARG A 69 17.34 20.94 -25.23
C ARG A 69 18.59 20.88 -24.36
N SER A 70 18.54 21.30 -23.10
CA SER A 70 19.66 21.33 -22.19
C SER A 70 20.22 19.93 -21.93
N MET A 71 21.55 19.79 -21.98
CA MET A 71 22.25 18.54 -21.63
C MET A 71 22.09 18.19 -20.15
N LEU A 72 21.91 19.19 -19.30
CA LEU A 72 21.67 19.00 -17.85
C LEU A 72 20.40 18.20 -17.57
N VAL A 73 19.33 18.39 -18.37
CA VAL A 73 18.08 17.64 -18.23
C VAL A 73 18.32 16.13 -18.36
N TRP A 74 19.11 15.74 -19.36
CA TRP A 74 19.38 14.32 -19.63
C TRP A 74 20.31 13.69 -18.61
N SER A 75 21.25 14.46 -18.08
CA SER A 75 22.09 14.03 -16.96
C SER A 75 21.25 13.88 -15.68
N ALA A 76 20.30 14.79 -15.44
CA ALA A 76 19.35 14.70 -14.33
C ALA A 76 18.43 13.48 -14.45
N ILE A 77 17.91 13.18 -15.65
CA ILE A 77 17.09 11.98 -15.91
C ILE A 77 17.89 10.71 -15.63
N ALA A 78 19.18 10.65 -15.97
CA ALA A 78 20.05 9.51 -15.64
C ALA A 78 20.20 9.32 -14.11
N VAL A 79 20.29 10.41 -13.35
CA VAL A 79 20.31 10.35 -11.88
C VAL A 79 18.95 9.88 -11.33
N LEU A 80 17.82 10.37 -11.87
CA LEU A 80 16.49 9.91 -11.47
C LEU A 80 16.30 8.43 -11.77
N GLN A 81 16.80 7.94 -12.92
CA GLN A 81 16.77 6.52 -13.25
C GLN A 81 17.53 5.70 -12.21
N LYS A 82 18.71 6.18 -11.79
CA LYS A 82 19.49 5.55 -10.74
C LYS A 82 18.80 5.63 -9.38
N ALA A 83 18.21 6.76 -9.03
CA ALA A 83 17.46 6.93 -7.77
C ALA A 83 16.21 6.01 -7.69
N CYS A 84 15.56 5.69 -8.82
CA CYS A 84 14.41 4.77 -8.86
C CYS A 84 14.77 3.34 -8.45
N THR A 85 16.03 2.95 -8.43
CA THR A 85 16.45 1.64 -7.92
C THR A 85 16.33 1.55 -6.39
N ASN A 86 16.27 2.68 -5.68
CA ASN A 86 15.97 2.72 -4.26
C ASN A 86 14.45 2.87 -4.04
N PRO A 87 13.76 1.92 -3.36
CA PRO A 87 12.31 1.96 -3.18
C PRO A 87 11.81 3.19 -2.42
N SER A 88 12.55 3.63 -1.37
CA SER A 88 12.21 4.81 -0.58
C SER A 88 12.35 6.10 -1.41
N ALA A 89 13.42 6.20 -2.20
CA ALA A 89 13.65 7.30 -3.13
C ALA A 89 12.56 7.34 -4.20
N LYS A 90 12.25 6.21 -4.82
CA LYS A 90 11.18 6.08 -5.82
C LYS A 90 9.84 6.60 -5.27
N LYS A 91 9.46 6.18 -4.07
CA LYS A 91 8.24 6.64 -3.39
C LYS A 91 8.25 8.16 -3.15
N ALA A 92 9.39 8.72 -2.73
CA ALA A 92 9.54 10.16 -2.52
C ALA A 92 9.47 10.96 -3.84
N LEU A 93 10.09 10.48 -4.91
CA LEU A 93 10.04 11.09 -6.24
C LEU A 93 8.60 11.20 -6.78
N ILE A 94 7.77 10.22 -6.47
CA ILE A 94 6.37 10.16 -6.89
C ILE A 94 5.49 11.08 -6.04
N HIS A 95 5.52 10.90 -4.72
CA HIS A 95 4.52 11.49 -3.81
C HIS A 95 4.95 12.81 -3.21
N THR A 96 6.24 12.95 -2.85
CA THR A 96 6.77 14.14 -2.17
C THR A 96 7.20 15.19 -3.17
N TYR A 97 8.06 14.83 -4.10
CA TYR A 97 8.65 15.78 -5.06
C TYR A 97 7.89 15.90 -6.37
N LYS A 98 7.01 14.96 -6.70
CA LYS A 98 6.13 14.96 -7.88
C LYS A 98 6.87 15.22 -9.19
N PHE A 99 7.87 14.39 -9.52
CA PHE A 99 8.66 14.55 -10.74
C PHE A 99 7.91 14.25 -12.04
N ILE A 100 6.81 13.48 -12.00
CA ILE A 100 6.03 13.11 -13.21
C ILE A 100 5.58 14.31 -14.04
N PRO A 101 5.02 15.40 -13.46
CA PRO A 101 4.66 16.60 -14.21
C PRO A 101 5.84 17.25 -14.95
N ILE A 102 7.02 17.31 -14.32
CA ILE A 102 8.22 17.89 -14.92
C ILE A 102 8.72 17.01 -16.07
N LEU A 103 8.81 15.69 -15.83
CA LEU A 103 9.24 14.73 -16.84
C LEU A 103 8.30 14.74 -18.05
N THR A 104 7.00 14.91 -17.82
CA THR A 104 6.00 15.03 -18.89
C THR A 104 6.30 16.19 -19.85
N ARG A 105 6.85 17.31 -19.35
CA ARG A 105 7.23 18.47 -20.19
C ARG A 105 8.34 18.13 -21.19
N PHE A 106 9.20 17.16 -20.88
CA PHE A 106 10.33 16.75 -21.72
C PHE A 106 9.98 15.66 -22.74
N LEU A 107 8.72 15.18 -22.75
CA LEU A 107 8.27 14.15 -23.69
C LEU A 107 8.04 14.67 -25.13
N GLY A 108 8.28 15.95 -25.40
CA GLY A 108 7.98 16.59 -26.69
C GLY A 108 8.79 16.03 -27.86
N THR A 109 8.30 16.27 -29.05
CA THR A 109 8.47 15.57 -30.32
C THR A 109 9.83 15.74 -31.06
N HIS A 110 10.84 16.37 -30.47
CA HIS A 110 12.05 16.72 -31.22
C HIS A 110 13.37 16.18 -30.63
N HIS A 111 13.27 15.09 -29.86
CA HIS A 111 14.44 14.51 -29.23
C HIS A 111 14.94 13.26 -29.96
N ILE A 112 16.23 12.98 -29.81
CA ILE A 112 16.87 11.74 -30.28
C ILE A 112 16.23 10.56 -29.58
N ALA A 113 15.95 9.47 -30.30
CA ALA A 113 15.26 8.27 -29.79
C ALA A 113 15.82 7.74 -28.46
N ASP A 114 17.15 7.70 -28.30
CA ASP A 114 17.81 7.27 -27.05
C ASP A 114 17.40 8.11 -25.82
N LYS A 115 17.23 9.40 -26.01
CA LYS A 115 16.84 10.31 -24.92
C LYS A 115 15.38 10.08 -24.52
N GLN A 116 14.51 9.95 -25.51
CA GLN A 116 13.11 9.63 -25.26
C GLN A 116 12.96 8.25 -24.59
N LEU A 117 13.78 7.28 -25.01
CA LEU A 117 13.79 5.95 -24.42
C LEU A 117 14.09 5.99 -22.91
N ARG A 118 15.17 6.68 -22.51
CA ARG A 118 15.52 6.84 -21.09
C ARG A 118 14.43 7.54 -20.30
N LEU A 119 13.84 8.58 -20.85
CA LEU A 119 12.74 9.29 -20.22
C LEU A 119 11.52 8.39 -20.02
N LEU A 120 11.15 7.61 -21.04
CA LEU A 120 10.04 6.65 -20.93
C LEU A 120 10.33 5.54 -19.93
N GLN A 121 11.57 5.04 -19.87
CA GLN A 121 11.98 4.05 -18.86
C GLN A 121 11.76 4.58 -17.43
N VAL A 122 12.21 5.82 -17.15
CA VAL A 122 11.96 6.46 -15.83
C VAL A 122 10.46 6.66 -15.57
N LEU A 123 9.70 7.06 -16.59
CA LEU A 123 8.24 7.21 -16.45
C LEU A 123 7.54 5.87 -16.19
N VAL A 124 7.96 4.77 -16.82
CA VAL A 124 7.41 3.43 -16.52
C VAL A 124 7.61 3.10 -15.05
N GLU A 125 8.82 3.34 -14.53
CA GLU A 125 9.13 3.12 -13.12
C GLU A 125 8.30 4.00 -12.17
N LEU A 126 8.19 5.29 -12.45
CA LEU A 126 7.50 6.24 -11.59
C LEU A 126 5.97 6.15 -11.67
N THR A 127 5.41 5.62 -12.76
CA THR A 127 3.95 5.49 -12.89
C THR A 127 3.41 4.17 -12.39
N TYR A 128 4.26 3.17 -12.16
CA TYR A 128 3.82 1.87 -11.68
C TYR A 128 3.19 1.92 -10.29
N GLY A 129 1.95 1.45 -10.19
CA GLY A 129 1.20 1.43 -8.93
C GLY A 129 0.68 2.79 -8.47
N VAL A 130 0.85 3.84 -9.27
CA VAL A 130 0.47 5.21 -8.92
C VAL A 130 -0.85 5.59 -9.60
N LYS A 131 -1.82 6.04 -8.80
CA LYS A 131 -3.06 6.62 -9.31
C LYS A 131 -2.91 8.14 -9.41
N ILE A 132 -2.77 8.63 -10.63
CA ILE A 132 -2.74 10.07 -10.91
C ILE A 132 -4.17 10.58 -10.97
N SER A 133 -4.47 11.63 -10.18
CA SER A 133 -5.79 12.26 -10.19
C SER A 133 -6.09 12.91 -11.55
N TRP A 134 -7.33 12.82 -12.00
CA TRP A 134 -7.81 13.48 -13.23
C TRP A 134 -7.70 15.01 -13.19
N GLN A 135 -7.64 15.60 -11.99
CA GLN A 135 -7.48 17.03 -11.77
C GLN A 135 -6.06 17.52 -12.12
N GLU A 136 -5.11 16.61 -12.27
CA GLU A 136 -3.74 16.98 -12.63
C GLU A 136 -3.65 17.43 -14.09
N ALA A 137 -3.35 18.71 -14.30
CA ALA A 137 -3.37 19.36 -15.62
C ALA A 137 -2.43 18.70 -16.66
N HIS A 138 -1.37 18.01 -16.23
CA HIS A 138 -0.41 17.34 -17.12
C HIS A 138 -0.93 16.01 -17.69
N LEU A 139 -1.90 15.35 -17.04
CA LEU A 139 -2.37 14.02 -17.43
C LEU A 139 -2.93 13.95 -18.87
N PRO A 140 -3.78 14.88 -19.34
CA PRO A 140 -4.28 14.84 -20.72
C PRO A 140 -3.17 15.02 -21.77
N TYR A 141 -2.17 15.84 -21.47
CA TYR A 141 -1.01 16.03 -22.34
C TYR A 141 -0.12 14.78 -22.38
N LEU A 142 0.18 14.20 -21.20
CA LEU A 142 0.95 12.96 -21.07
C LEU A 142 0.30 11.83 -21.89
N ILE A 143 -1.00 11.57 -21.68
CA ILE A 143 -1.73 10.52 -22.40
C ILE A 143 -1.71 10.80 -23.92
N SER A 144 -1.95 12.03 -24.35
CA SER A 144 -1.96 12.39 -25.76
C SER A 144 -0.59 12.13 -26.42
N THR A 145 0.50 12.53 -25.77
CA THR A 145 1.86 12.34 -26.28
C THR A 145 2.25 10.85 -26.31
N LEU A 146 1.90 10.10 -25.27
CA LEU A 146 2.16 8.65 -25.22
C LEU A 146 1.40 7.89 -26.32
N VAL A 147 0.14 8.26 -26.56
CA VAL A 147 -0.64 7.69 -27.65
C VAL A 147 0.01 7.99 -29.00
N GLN A 148 0.46 9.21 -29.22
CA GLN A 148 1.17 9.57 -30.45
C GLN A 148 2.43 8.71 -30.63
N ILE A 149 3.22 8.52 -29.57
CA ILE A 149 4.40 7.65 -29.62
C ILE A 149 4.02 6.19 -29.96
N VAL A 150 2.95 5.66 -29.35
CA VAL A 150 2.48 4.30 -29.65
C VAL A 150 2.01 4.16 -31.08
N MET A 151 1.31 5.15 -31.61
CA MET A 151 0.74 5.10 -32.96
C MET A 151 1.82 5.34 -34.06
N GLU A 152 2.64 6.35 -33.88
CA GLU A 152 3.50 6.92 -34.92
C GLU A 152 5.01 6.85 -34.60
N GLY A 153 5.38 6.58 -33.33
CA GLY A 153 6.77 6.62 -32.88
C GLY A 153 7.62 5.43 -33.35
N ASP A 154 8.90 5.47 -32.99
CA ASP A 154 9.88 4.43 -33.30
C ASP A 154 9.54 3.12 -32.58
N LYS A 155 9.91 1.98 -33.19
CA LYS A 155 9.63 0.65 -32.65
C LYS A 155 10.16 0.45 -31.23
N GLU A 156 11.32 1.02 -30.91
CA GLU A 156 11.97 0.89 -29.60
C GLU A 156 11.25 1.67 -28.48
N LEU A 157 10.55 2.75 -28.84
CA LEU A 157 9.84 3.61 -27.89
C LEU A 157 8.44 3.07 -27.53
N LYS A 158 7.80 2.39 -28.49
CA LYS A 158 6.40 1.92 -28.34
C LYS A 158 6.16 1.05 -27.10
N PRO A 159 7.04 0.09 -26.73
CA PRO A 159 6.84 -0.73 -25.54
C PRO A 159 6.76 0.06 -24.26
N PHE A 160 7.67 1.01 -24.12
CA PHE A 160 7.75 1.84 -22.90
C PHE A 160 6.59 2.84 -22.84
N ALA A 161 6.26 3.46 -23.97
CA ALA A 161 5.10 4.35 -24.06
C ALA A 161 3.79 3.60 -23.73
N LEU A 162 3.63 2.38 -24.27
CA LEU A 162 2.50 1.53 -23.92
C LEU A 162 2.51 1.10 -22.46
N GLY A 163 3.68 0.79 -21.89
CA GLY A 163 3.84 0.49 -20.47
C GLY A 163 3.40 1.63 -19.56
N VAL A 164 3.79 2.87 -19.87
CA VAL A 164 3.32 4.06 -19.14
C VAL A 164 1.80 4.22 -19.27
N LEU A 165 1.23 4.07 -20.47
CA LEU A 165 -0.22 4.14 -20.68
C LEU A 165 -0.98 3.07 -19.88
N VAL A 166 -0.48 1.84 -19.87
CA VAL A 166 -1.05 0.75 -19.06
C VAL A 166 -1.04 1.13 -17.59
N ASN A 167 0.11 1.59 -17.07
CA ASN A 167 0.23 2.00 -15.67
C ASN A 167 -0.74 3.12 -15.29
N LEU A 168 -0.89 4.13 -16.17
CA LEU A 168 -1.79 5.26 -15.94
C LEU A 168 -3.26 4.85 -15.97
N CYS A 169 -3.63 3.96 -16.91
CA CYS A 169 -5.03 3.55 -17.12
C CYS A 169 -5.48 2.43 -16.18
N TYR A 170 -4.52 1.68 -15.63
CA TYR A 170 -4.83 0.54 -14.78
C TYR A 170 -5.54 0.95 -13.49
N LYS A 171 -6.77 0.45 -13.27
CA LYS A 171 -7.64 0.81 -12.13
C LYS A 171 -7.83 2.34 -11.95
N ASN A 172 -7.68 3.11 -13.02
CA ASN A 172 -7.81 4.56 -13.03
C ASN A 172 -8.80 4.99 -14.13
N LEU A 173 -10.09 4.94 -13.81
CA LEU A 173 -11.17 5.29 -14.74
C LEU A 173 -11.04 6.71 -15.33
N PRO A 174 -10.66 7.76 -14.55
CA PRO A 174 -10.43 9.08 -15.11
C PRO A 174 -9.37 9.10 -16.21
N ALA A 175 -8.22 8.46 -16.02
CA ALA A 175 -7.17 8.38 -17.04
C ALA A 175 -7.64 7.61 -18.28
N LEU A 176 -8.35 6.51 -18.07
CA LEU A 176 -8.93 5.73 -19.14
C LEU A 176 -9.97 6.54 -19.95
N TYR A 177 -10.80 7.34 -19.28
CA TYR A 177 -11.74 8.24 -19.93
C TYR A 177 -11.03 9.30 -20.79
N VAL A 178 -9.93 9.88 -20.28
CA VAL A 178 -9.07 10.80 -21.07
C VAL A 178 -8.53 10.11 -22.32
N LEU A 179 -8.01 8.88 -22.18
CA LEU A 179 -7.53 8.06 -23.28
C LEU A 179 -8.63 7.87 -24.34
N MET A 180 -9.81 7.43 -23.92
CA MET A 180 -10.96 7.17 -24.80
C MET A 180 -11.44 8.41 -25.57
N ARG A 181 -11.31 9.59 -24.98
CA ARG A 181 -11.65 10.85 -25.67
C ARG A 181 -10.61 11.31 -26.66
N LYS A 182 -9.35 10.89 -26.51
CA LYS A 182 -8.23 11.32 -27.36
C LYS A 182 -8.00 10.41 -28.55
N VAL A 183 -8.49 9.16 -28.50
CA VAL A 183 -8.15 8.12 -29.46
C VAL A 183 -9.40 7.44 -29.99
N GLU A 184 -9.41 7.17 -31.30
CA GLU A 184 -10.35 6.21 -31.87
C GLU A 184 -9.92 4.78 -31.46
N ILE A 185 -10.63 4.22 -30.49
CA ILE A 185 -10.26 2.98 -29.81
C ILE A 185 -10.05 1.82 -30.78
N THR A 186 -10.88 1.70 -31.83
CA THR A 186 -10.76 0.63 -32.82
C THR A 186 -9.45 0.71 -33.61
N LYS A 187 -8.99 1.91 -33.96
CA LYS A 187 -7.71 2.12 -34.62
C LYS A 187 -6.54 1.85 -33.66
N PHE A 188 -6.67 2.30 -32.41
CA PHE A 188 -5.66 2.08 -31.38
C PHE A 188 -5.45 0.59 -31.09
N ILE A 189 -6.55 -0.16 -30.87
CA ILE A 189 -6.50 -1.61 -30.67
C ILE A 189 -5.83 -2.29 -31.87
N LYS A 190 -6.20 -1.96 -33.10
CA LYS A 190 -5.56 -2.52 -34.32
C LYS A 190 -4.07 -2.18 -34.41
N CYS A 191 -3.65 -1.04 -33.89
CA CYS A 191 -2.25 -0.64 -33.86
C CYS A 191 -1.47 -1.46 -32.83
N ILE A 192 -1.96 -1.53 -31.57
CA ILE A 192 -1.28 -2.23 -30.47
C ILE A 192 -1.24 -3.75 -30.70
N SER A 193 -2.31 -4.33 -31.29
CA SER A 193 -2.35 -5.78 -31.61
C SER A 193 -1.29 -6.24 -32.62
N LYS A 194 -0.67 -5.29 -33.35
CA LYS A 194 0.47 -5.58 -34.25
C LYS A 194 1.82 -5.57 -33.55
N LEU A 195 1.86 -5.14 -32.27
CA LEU A 195 3.10 -5.02 -31.51
C LEU A 195 3.35 -6.31 -30.71
N ASN A 196 3.77 -7.38 -31.38
CA ASN A 196 4.01 -8.68 -30.74
C ASN A 196 5.46 -9.15 -30.81
N ASP A 197 6.41 -8.24 -31.01
CA ASP A 197 7.80 -8.62 -31.32
C ASP A 197 8.61 -9.07 -30.08
N ASN A 198 8.12 -8.86 -28.83
CA ASN A 198 8.86 -9.12 -27.58
C ASN A 198 7.89 -9.53 -26.45
N PRO A 199 8.25 -10.47 -25.57
CA PRO A 199 7.41 -10.88 -24.43
C PRO A 199 6.88 -9.74 -23.57
N ASN A 200 7.74 -8.76 -23.25
CA ASN A 200 7.36 -7.58 -22.49
C ASN A 200 6.27 -6.74 -23.18
N ILE A 201 6.37 -6.58 -24.50
CA ILE A 201 5.38 -5.86 -25.29
C ILE A 201 4.07 -6.64 -25.31
N SER A 202 4.13 -7.93 -25.56
CA SER A 202 2.96 -8.80 -25.61
C SER A 202 2.15 -8.71 -24.32
N MET A 203 2.84 -8.65 -23.16
CA MET A 203 2.16 -8.47 -21.87
C MET A 203 1.49 -7.09 -21.76
N GLN A 204 2.16 -6.01 -22.18
CA GLN A 204 1.57 -4.67 -22.14
C GLN A 204 0.39 -4.53 -23.09
N VAL A 205 0.47 -5.16 -24.26
CA VAL A 205 -0.65 -5.26 -25.22
C VAL A 205 -1.84 -5.98 -24.60
N CYS A 206 -1.62 -7.17 -24.04
CA CYS A 206 -2.68 -7.93 -23.36
C CYS A 206 -3.32 -7.14 -22.23
N LYS A 207 -2.50 -6.48 -21.38
CA LYS A 207 -3.01 -5.62 -20.30
C LYS A 207 -3.88 -4.49 -20.84
N MET A 208 -3.42 -3.78 -21.86
CA MET A 208 -4.17 -2.67 -22.44
C MET A 208 -5.47 -3.15 -23.09
N LEU A 209 -5.46 -4.29 -23.78
CA LEU A 209 -6.67 -4.87 -24.36
C LEU A 209 -7.69 -5.21 -23.26
N ILE A 210 -7.27 -5.89 -22.21
CA ILE A 210 -8.14 -6.22 -21.07
C ILE A 210 -8.71 -4.95 -20.42
N ILE A 211 -7.89 -3.92 -20.20
CA ILE A 211 -8.33 -2.66 -19.60
C ILE A 211 -9.39 -1.97 -20.48
N LEU A 212 -9.17 -1.93 -21.80
CA LEU A 212 -10.09 -1.27 -22.73
C LEU A 212 -11.39 -2.06 -22.91
N GLU A 213 -11.34 -3.38 -22.91
CA GLU A 213 -12.50 -4.24 -23.13
C GLU A 213 -13.36 -4.39 -21.90
N GLN A 214 -12.77 -4.34 -20.69
CA GLN A 214 -13.54 -4.22 -19.45
C GLN A 214 -14.52 -3.03 -19.46
N MET A 215 -14.20 -1.96 -20.18
CA MET A 215 -15.10 -0.82 -20.35
C MET A 215 -16.27 -1.10 -21.28
N LYS A 216 -16.15 -2.07 -22.18
CA LYS A 216 -17.23 -2.51 -23.08
C LYS A 216 -18.11 -3.60 -22.46
N GLY A 217 -17.73 -4.12 -21.28
CA GLY A 217 -18.49 -5.11 -20.52
C GLY A 217 -18.36 -6.55 -21.00
N VAL A 218 -17.67 -6.83 -22.10
CA VAL A 218 -17.48 -8.19 -22.62
C VAL A 218 -16.05 -8.32 -23.14
N LEU A 219 -15.26 -9.19 -22.50
CA LEU A 219 -13.93 -9.60 -22.96
C LEU A 219 -14.09 -10.81 -23.87
N PRO A 220 -13.54 -10.80 -25.11
CA PRO A 220 -13.54 -11.98 -25.97
C PRO A 220 -12.74 -13.15 -25.34
N ASP A 221 -13.29 -14.35 -25.39
CA ASP A 221 -12.63 -15.56 -24.87
C ASP A 221 -11.21 -15.73 -25.46
N ALA A 222 -11.02 -15.39 -26.73
CA ALA A 222 -9.74 -15.52 -27.41
C ALA A 222 -8.65 -14.61 -26.80
N ASP A 223 -8.99 -13.39 -26.39
CA ASP A 223 -8.06 -12.44 -25.81
C ASP A 223 -7.68 -12.85 -24.38
N ILE A 224 -8.63 -13.45 -23.65
CA ILE A 224 -8.39 -14.01 -22.32
C ILE A 224 -7.42 -15.21 -22.43
N LEU A 225 -7.67 -16.13 -23.34
CA LEU A 225 -6.80 -17.31 -23.54
C LEU A 225 -5.39 -16.88 -23.99
N ASN A 226 -5.30 -15.92 -24.89
CA ASN A 226 -4.02 -15.34 -25.32
C ASN A 226 -3.28 -14.68 -24.14
N PHE A 227 -3.99 -13.94 -23.29
CA PHE A 227 -3.40 -13.35 -22.08
C PHE A 227 -2.86 -14.43 -21.14
N VAL A 228 -3.60 -15.53 -20.93
CA VAL A 228 -3.15 -16.63 -20.06
C VAL A 228 -1.86 -17.26 -20.60
N ASP A 229 -1.79 -17.52 -21.90
CA ASP A 229 -0.59 -18.06 -22.55
C ASP A 229 0.61 -17.10 -22.41
N VAL A 230 0.41 -15.82 -22.73
CA VAL A 230 1.43 -14.78 -22.59
C VAL A 230 1.86 -14.63 -21.11
N ALA A 231 0.93 -14.71 -20.16
CA ALA A 231 1.24 -14.60 -18.73
C ALA A 231 2.13 -15.76 -18.26
N PHE A 232 1.79 -17.02 -18.55
CA PHE A 232 2.62 -18.15 -18.18
C PHE A 232 4.02 -18.10 -18.83
N ASN A 233 4.09 -17.74 -20.11
CA ASN A 233 5.36 -17.58 -20.81
C ASN A 233 6.22 -16.47 -20.18
N ASN A 234 5.63 -15.33 -19.85
CA ASN A 234 6.34 -14.23 -19.20
C ASN A 234 6.77 -14.56 -17.78
N VAL A 235 5.92 -15.21 -16.99
CA VAL A 235 6.28 -15.66 -15.63
C VAL A 235 7.48 -16.60 -15.69
N THR A 236 7.46 -17.57 -16.62
CA THR A 236 8.57 -18.48 -16.83
C THR A 236 9.86 -17.76 -17.23
N ALA A 237 9.80 -16.90 -18.26
CA ALA A 237 10.95 -16.16 -18.76
C ALA A 237 11.51 -15.17 -17.71
N ALA A 238 10.65 -14.49 -16.98
CA ALA A 238 11.03 -13.56 -15.92
C ALA A 238 11.71 -14.29 -14.76
N PHE A 239 11.23 -15.46 -14.37
CA PHE A 239 11.85 -16.26 -13.33
C PHE A 239 13.23 -16.78 -13.77
N GLU A 240 13.36 -17.30 -14.99
CA GLU A 240 14.62 -17.81 -15.54
C GLU A 240 15.67 -16.69 -15.70
N SER A 241 15.24 -15.47 -16.10
CA SER A 241 16.12 -14.31 -16.24
C SER A 241 16.32 -13.51 -14.94
N ARG A 242 15.63 -13.88 -13.86
CA ARG A 242 15.58 -13.15 -12.58
C ARG A 242 15.10 -11.71 -12.71
N ASP A 243 14.19 -11.46 -13.65
CA ASP A 243 13.54 -10.17 -13.82
C ASP A 243 12.36 -10.05 -12.86
N VAL A 244 12.68 -9.62 -11.63
CA VAL A 244 11.70 -9.41 -10.54
C VAL A 244 10.59 -8.44 -10.96
N PHE A 245 10.92 -7.42 -11.74
CA PHE A 245 9.97 -6.40 -12.16
C PHE A 245 8.91 -6.97 -13.11
N LEU A 246 9.35 -7.65 -14.17
CA LEU A 246 8.43 -8.30 -15.10
C LEU A 246 7.58 -9.37 -14.40
N LEU A 247 8.21 -10.16 -13.53
CA LEU A 247 7.53 -11.21 -12.77
C LEU A 247 6.40 -10.62 -11.91
N ARG A 248 6.71 -9.59 -11.12
CA ARG A 248 5.74 -8.91 -10.27
C ARG A 248 4.59 -8.33 -11.08
N HIS A 249 4.91 -7.60 -12.15
CA HIS A 249 3.90 -7.02 -13.03
C HIS A 249 2.95 -8.05 -13.63
N THR A 250 3.48 -9.22 -13.98
CA THR A 250 2.68 -10.30 -14.60
C THR A 250 1.79 -10.96 -13.56
N VAL A 251 2.38 -11.34 -12.41
CA VAL A 251 1.66 -11.99 -11.31
C VAL A 251 0.54 -11.10 -10.78
N ASP A 252 0.86 -9.84 -10.50
CA ASP A 252 -0.10 -8.89 -9.95
C ASP A 252 -1.31 -8.69 -10.88
N PHE A 253 -1.04 -8.51 -12.17
CA PHE A 253 -2.12 -8.30 -13.13
C PHE A 253 -2.97 -9.56 -13.33
N PHE A 254 -2.34 -10.74 -13.34
CA PHE A 254 -3.05 -12.00 -13.43
C PHE A 254 -4.01 -12.21 -12.26
N LYS A 255 -3.54 -11.94 -11.05
CA LYS A 255 -4.36 -12.02 -9.83
C LYS A 255 -5.57 -11.08 -9.88
N ASP A 256 -5.35 -9.87 -10.36
CA ASP A 256 -6.42 -8.89 -10.51
C ASP A 256 -7.53 -9.29 -11.48
N VAL A 257 -7.13 -9.93 -12.56
CA VAL A 257 -8.08 -10.25 -13.65
C VAL A 257 -8.81 -11.56 -13.36
N LYS A 258 -8.15 -12.49 -12.64
CA LYS A 258 -8.69 -13.81 -12.28
C LYS A 258 -10.05 -13.76 -11.57
N ASP A 259 -10.28 -12.75 -10.74
CA ASP A 259 -11.47 -12.66 -9.91
C ASP A 259 -12.73 -12.16 -10.67
N ASN A 260 -12.57 -11.84 -11.94
CA ASN A 260 -13.71 -11.62 -12.81
C ASN A 260 -14.33 -12.99 -13.20
N GLU A 261 -15.63 -13.20 -12.95
CA GLU A 261 -16.32 -14.47 -13.18
C GLU A 261 -16.20 -14.98 -14.62
N HIS A 262 -16.32 -14.06 -15.60
CA HIS A 262 -16.18 -14.42 -17.01
C HIS A 262 -14.74 -14.86 -17.32
N PHE A 263 -13.76 -14.10 -16.87
CA PHE A 263 -12.35 -14.43 -17.04
C PHE A 263 -12.02 -15.78 -16.39
N HIS A 264 -12.48 -16.02 -15.18
CA HIS A 264 -12.31 -17.29 -14.46
C HIS A 264 -12.87 -18.46 -15.28
N SER A 265 -14.10 -18.32 -15.80
CA SER A 265 -14.74 -19.37 -16.59
C SER A 265 -14.01 -19.70 -17.90
N VAL A 266 -13.37 -18.70 -18.52
CA VAL A 266 -12.59 -18.89 -19.75
C VAL A 266 -11.21 -19.45 -19.46
N MET A 267 -10.56 -19.04 -18.38
CA MET A 267 -9.27 -19.59 -17.94
C MET A 267 -9.34 -21.10 -17.72
N LEU A 268 -10.45 -21.62 -17.19
CA LEU A 268 -10.65 -23.06 -17.02
C LEU A 268 -10.60 -23.83 -18.36
N LYS A 269 -10.87 -23.17 -19.48
CA LYS A 269 -10.79 -23.76 -20.82
C LYS A 269 -9.37 -23.77 -21.40
N TYR A 270 -8.37 -23.14 -20.71
CA TYR A 270 -6.99 -23.11 -21.20
C TYR A 270 -6.35 -24.50 -21.12
N PRO A 271 -5.99 -25.11 -22.27
CA PRO A 271 -5.66 -26.52 -22.29
C PRO A 271 -4.34 -26.89 -21.64
N ARG A 272 -3.43 -25.91 -21.49
CA ARG A 272 -2.10 -26.09 -20.92
C ARG A 272 -2.00 -25.67 -19.47
N TYR A 273 -3.08 -25.26 -18.82
CA TYR A 273 -3.09 -24.71 -17.48
C TYR A 273 -2.32 -25.56 -16.47
N TYR A 274 -2.63 -26.85 -16.40
CA TYR A 274 -1.93 -27.80 -15.53
C TYR A 274 -0.45 -27.94 -15.88
N VAL A 275 -0.12 -28.04 -17.16
CA VAL A 275 1.26 -28.26 -17.63
C VAL A 275 2.12 -27.05 -17.31
N ASP A 276 1.62 -25.86 -17.59
CA ASP A 276 2.34 -24.61 -17.36
C ASP A 276 2.48 -24.32 -15.85
N THR A 277 1.43 -24.58 -15.04
CA THR A 277 1.52 -24.50 -13.58
C THR A 277 2.56 -25.48 -13.03
N ARG A 278 2.55 -26.73 -13.51
CA ARG A 278 3.54 -27.74 -13.12
C ARG A 278 4.96 -27.30 -13.46
N LYS A 279 5.18 -26.68 -14.63
CA LYS A 279 6.49 -26.13 -15.02
C LYS A 279 6.96 -25.06 -14.02
N LEU A 280 6.08 -24.18 -13.58
CA LEU A 280 6.43 -23.18 -12.54
C LEU A 280 6.82 -23.84 -11.22
N VAL A 281 6.14 -24.91 -10.83
CA VAL A 281 6.51 -25.68 -9.62
C VAL A 281 7.91 -26.30 -9.78
N GLU A 282 8.21 -26.86 -10.94
CA GLU A 282 9.52 -27.44 -11.25
C GLU A 282 10.64 -26.40 -11.24
N LEU A 283 10.38 -25.17 -11.68
CA LEU A 283 11.34 -24.07 -11.61
C LEU A 283 11.70 -23.67 -10.17
N VAL A 284 10.70 -23.60 -9.28
CA VAL A 284 10.94 -23.27 -7.86
C VAL A 284 11.68 -24.40 -7.16
N GLU A 285 11.37 -25.67 -7.50
CA GLU A 285 12.01 -26.85 -6.91
C GLU A 285 13.49 -26.96 -7.31
N ALA A 286 13.80 -26.63 -8.57
CA ALA A 286 15.16 -26.73 -9.13
C ALA A 286 16.09 -25.61 -8.67
N LEU A 287 15.56 -24.55 -8.05
CA LEU A 287 16.39 -23.41 -7.65
C LEU A 287 17.12 -23.72 -6.33
N GLU A 288 18.44 -23.54 -6.36
CA GLU A 288 19.34 -23.71 -5.20
C GLU A 288 20.03 -22.40 -4.81
N SER A 289 19.82 -21.33 -5.55
CA SER A 289 20.49 -20.04 -5.33
C SER A 289 19.83 -19.22 -4.23
N ASP A 290 20.63 -18.65 -3.33
CA ASP A 290 20.20 -17.81 -2.21
C ASP A 290 20.46 -16.32 -2.44
N ASP A 291 20.73 -15.89 -3.68
CA ASP A 291 20.86 -14.48 -3.99
C ASP A 291 19.52 -13.73 -3.87
N GLU A 292 19.58 -12.45 -3.48
CA GLU A 292 18.42 -11.64 -3.16
C GLU A 292 17.37 -11.61 -4.28
N ALA A 293 17.79 -11.45 -5.53
CA ALA A 293 16.89 -11.44 -6.69
C ALA A 293 16.19 -12.79 -6.91
N SER A 294 16.90 -13.90 -6.70
CA SER A 294 16.33 -15.25 -6.77
C SER A 294 15.30 -15.49 -5.67
N LEU A 295 15.60 -15.06 -4.45
CA LEU A 295 14.68 -15.19 -3.31
C LEU A 295 13.40 -14.37 -3.54
N GLU A 296 13.54 -13.15 -4.10
CA GLU A 296 12.38 -12.32 -4.43
C GLU A 296 11.52 -12.96 -5.55
N CYS A 297 12.14 -13.55 -6.55
CA CYS A 297 11.44 -14.30 -7.59
C CYS A 297 10.69 -15.51 -7.01
N VAL A 298 11.31 -16.28 -6.12
CA VAL A 298 10.66 -17.40 -5.42
C VAL A 298 9.47 -16.90 -4.61
N ALA A 299 9.65 -15.85 -3.83
CA ALA A 299 8.57 -15.27 -3.05
C ALA A 299 7.37 -14.85 -3.92
N LEU A 300 7.61 -14.22 -5.07
CA LEU A 300 6.57 -13.86 -6.03
C LEU A 300 5.84 -15.07 -6.63
N LEU A 301 6.56 -16.15 -6.94
CA LEU A 301 5.93 -17.38 -7.42
C LEU A 301 5.14 -18.09 -6.33
N LEU A 302 5.68 -18.16 -5.10
CA LEU A 302 4.96 -18.73 -3.96
C LEU A 302 3.67 -17.92 -3.69
N ASP A 303 3.73 -16.60 -3.81
CA ASP A 303 2.56 -15.73 -3.71
C ASP A 303 1.56 -15.94 -4.88
N PHE A 304 2.03 -16.40 -6.03
CA PHE A 304 1.20 -16.67 -7.19
C PHE A 304 0.44 -18.01 -7.10
N PHE A 305 1.06 -19.05 -6.54
CA PHE A 305 0.48 -20.39 -6.48
C PHE A 305 -0.92 -20.46 -5.86
N PRO A 306 -1.24 -19.83 -4.72
CA PRO A 306 -2.60 -19.86 -4.19
C PRO A 306 -3.65 -19.41 -5.20
N SER A 307 -3.29 -18.44 -6.05
CA SER A 307 -4.18 -17.95 -7.10
C SER A 307 -4.37 -18.93 -8.25
N LEU A 308 -3.36 -19.74 -8.54
CA LEU A 308 -3.44 -20.79 -9.55
C LEU A 308 -4.20 -22.04 -9.04
N LEU A 309 -4.02 -22.37 -7.74
CA LEU A 309 -4.60 -23.58 -7.14
C LEU A 309 -6.11 -23.50 -6.91
N VAL A 310 -6.64 -22.31 -6.72
CA VAL A 310 -8.09 -22.09 -6.55
C VAL A 310 -8.88 -22.43 -7.82
N MET A 311 -8.21 -22.49 -8.98
CA MET A 311 -8.83 -22.89 -10.24
C MET A 311 -9.13 -24.38 -10.22
N ASP A 312 -10.40 -24.76 -10.43
CA ASP A 312 -10.84 -26.15 -10.46
C ASP A 312 -10.47 -26.83 -11.81
N VAL A 313 -9.16 -26.99 -12.00
CA VAL A 313 -8.60 -27.63 -13.20
C VAL A 313 -8.28 -29.09 -12.92
N GLU A 314 -8.67 -29.96 -13.83
CA GLU A 314 -8.38 -31.40 -13.74
C GLU A 314 -6.88 -31.65 -13.48
N ASN A 315 -6.57 -32.60 -12.61
CA ASN A 315 -5.23 -32.97 -12.16
C ASN A 315 -4.47 -31.95 -11.31
N MET A 316 -4.95 -30.73 -11.09
CA MET A 316 -4.31 -29.74 -10.23
C MET A 316 -4.02 -30.28 -8.82
N PRO A 317 -4.96 -31.03 -8.18
CA PRO A 317 -4.71 -31.58 -6.84
C PRO A 317 -3.49 -32.49 -6.74
N LYS A 318 -3.05 -33.10 -7.84
CA LYS A 318 -1.83 -33.96 -7.86
C LYS A 318 -0.55 -33.18 -7.53
N LEU A 319 -0.56 -31.84 -7.69
CA LEU A 319 0.58 -31.00 -7.34
C LEU A 319 0.66 -30.67 -5.84
N PHE A 320 -0.43 -30.86 -5.08
CA PHE A 320 -0.53 -30.43 -3.69
C PHE A 320 0.56 -31.02 -2.79
N PRO A 321 0.82 -32.35 -2.76
CA PRO A 321 1.86 -32.89 -1.90
C PRO A 321 3.26 -32.35 -2.27
N ARG A 322 3.53 -32.19 -3.56
CA ARG A 322 4.81 -31.67 -4.06
C ARG A 322 5.00 -30.21 -3.68
N LEU A 323 3.96 -29.38 -3.83
CA LEU A 323 3.97 -27.99 -3.40
C LEU A 323 4.18 -27.85 -1.89
N ALA A 324 3.51 -28.69 -1.08
CA ALA A 324 3.71 -28.69 0.36
C ALA A 324 5.18 -28.97 0.71
N ALA A 325 5.81 -29.98 0.08
CA ALA A 325 7.22 -30.32 0.28
C ALA A 325 8.16 -29.17 -0.11
N ILE A 326 7.93 -28.52 -1.25
CA ILE A 326 8.71 -27.36 -1.70
C ILE A 326 8.57 -26.20 -0.72
N CYS A 327 7.35 -25.86 -0.31
CA CYS A 327 7.11 -24.75 0.62
C CYS A 327 7.73 -25.02 2.00
N LEU A 328 7.77 -26.26 2.47
CA LEU A 328 8.46 -26.63 3.71
C LEU A 328 9.98 -26.43 3.63
N LYS A 329 10.60 -26.57 2.46
CA LYS A 329 12.00 -26.19 2.22
C LYS A 329 12.20 -24.67 2.33
N TRP A 330 11.31 -23.89 1.71
CA TRP A 330 11.41 -22.43 1.64
C TRP A 330 10.89 -21.71 2.89
N VAL A 331 10.14 -22.36 3.76
CA VAL A 331 9.58 -21.75 4.98
C VAL A 331 10.64 -21.31 5.99
N GLN A 332 11.84 -21.90 5.93
CA GLN A 332 12.97 -21.55 6.80
C GLN A 332 13.61 -20.21 6.43
N ASN A 333 13.54 -19.84 5.16
CA ASN A 333 14.09 -18.59 4.69
C ASN A 333 13.12 -17.46 5.04
N GLU A 334 13.64 -16.43 5.74
CA GLU A 334 12.81 -15.31 6.19
C GLU A 334 12.11 -14.58 5.07
N SER A 335 12.74 -14.39 3.89
CA SER A 335 12.17 -13.69 2.74
C SER A 335 10.98 -14.40 2.10
N THR A 336 10.90 -15.72 2.20
CA THR A 336 9.88 -16.56 1.54
C THR A 336 8.91 -17.22 2.51
N SER A 337 9.17 -17.10 3.82
CA SER A 337 8.45 -17.84 4.87
C SER A 337 6.94 -17.57 4.85
N ILE A 338 6.55 -16.30 4.74
CA ILE A 338 5.13 -15.90 4.80
C ILE A 338 4.36 -16.47 3.60
N GLN A 339 4.94 -16.39 2.41
CA GLN A 339 4.33 -16.92 1.18
C GLN A 339 4.26 -18.44 1.20
N SER A 340 5.33 -19.08 1.70
CA SER A 340 5.35 -20.54 1.88
C SER A 340 4.22 -20.99 2.81
N LEU A 341 4.03 -20.34 3.94
CA LEU A 341 2.91 -20.60 4.86
C LEU A 341 1.55 -20.42 4.17
N GLY A 342 1.41 -19.36 3.37
CA GLY A 342 0.17 -19.11 2.60
C GLY A 342 -0.13 -20.20 1.57
N VAL A 343 0.89 -20.70 0.87
CA VAL A 343 0.72 -21.85 -0.06
C VAL A 343 0.34 -23.11 0.70
N ILE A 344 1.06 -23.45 1.78
CA ILE A 344 0.75 -24.65 2.58
C ILE A 344 -0.68 -24.55 3.12
N GLN A 345 -1.10 -23.40 3.63
CA GLN A 345 -2.46 -23.17 4.09
C GLN A 345 -3.48 -23.44 2.97
N SER A 346 -3.27 -22.85 1.78
CA SER A 346 -4.16 -23.03 0.63
C SER A 346 -4.22 -24.51 0.20
N VAL A 347 -3.09 -25.19 0.19
CA VAL A 347 -3.00 -26.62 -0.15
C VAL A 347 -3.74 -27.48 0.88
N VAL A 348 -3.56 -27.22 2.18
CA VAL A 348 -4.26 -27.94 3.26
C VAL A 348 -5.78 -27.71 3.18
N GLU A 349 -6.22 -26.49 2.89
CA GLU A 349 -7.64 -26.14 2.74
C GLU A 349 -8.25 -26.85 1.53
N LEU A 350 -7.60 -26.78 0.36
CA LEU A 350 -8.08 -27.41 -0.88
C LEU A 350 -8.03 -28.94 -0.82
N ALA A 351 -7.07 -29.50 -0.09
CA ALA A 351 -6.96 -30.95 0.10
C ALA A 351 -8.16 -31.56 0.85
N LYS A 352 -8.91 -30.77 1.64
CA LYS A 352 -10.14 -31.23 2.34
C LYS A 352 -11.16 -31.83 1.36
N ASN A 353 -11.26 -31.23 0.18
CA ASN A 353 -12.22 -31.62 -0.86
C ASN A 353 -11.63 -32.53 -1.93
N SER A 354 -10.33 -32.89 -1.82
CA SER A 354 -9.64 -33.75 -2.78
C SER A 354 -9.77 -35.23 -2.45
N HIS A 355 -9.37 -36.09 -3.39
CA HIS A 355 -9.32 -37.53 -3.18
C HIS A 355 -8.46 -37.93 -1.97
N ALA A 356 -8.81 -39.01 -1.29
CA ALA A 356 -8.13 -39.44 -0.05
C ALA A 356 -6.62 -39.59 -0.22
N GLU A 357 -6.14 -40.19 -1.33
CA GLU A 357 -4.72 -40.36 -1.63
C GLU A 357 -3.95 -39.02 -1.64
N ILE A 358 -4.52 -37.99 -2.26
CA ILE A 358 -3.91 -36.64 -2.33
C ILE A 358 -3.90 -36.00 -0.97
N ARG A 359 -5.04 -36.07 -0.28
CA ARG A 359 -5.19 -35.54 1.06
C ARG A 359 -4.19 -36.17 2.02
N ASP A 360 -4.11 -37.51 2.01
CA ASP A 360 -3.19 -38.26 2.89
C ASP A 360 -1.72 -37.96 2.54
N GLY A 361 -1.40 -37.76 1.25
CA GLY A 361 -0.10 -37.29 0.79
C GLY A 361 0.26 -35.90 1.31
N VAL A 362 -0.67 -34.95 1.30
CA VAL A 362 -0.46 -33.61 1.88
C VAL A 362 -0.26 -33.68 3.38
N ILE A 363 -1.11 -34.46 4.08
CA ILE A 363 -1.01 -34.64 5.54
C ILE A 363 0.34 -35.21 5.92
N GLU A 364 0.86 -36.22 5.20
CA GLU A 364 2.16 -36.83 5.48
C GLU A 364 3.33 -35.84 5.26
N GLN A 365 3.28 -35.05 4.19
CA GLN A 365 4.30 -34.00 3.96
C GLN A 365 4.28 -32.95 5.06
N VAL A 366 3.12 -32.45 5.42
CA VAL A 366 2.98 -31.44 6.46
C VAL A 366 3.35 -31.98 7.84
N LYS A 367 3.02 -33.24 8.13
CA LYS A 367 3.43 -33.94 9.36
C LYS A 367 4.93 -34.02 9.46
N THR A 368 5.60 -34.45 8.39
CA THR A 368 7.07 -34.54 8.33
C THR A 368 7.74 -33.18 8.50
N GLY A 369 7.12 -32.13 7.95
CA GLY A 369 7.60 -30.75 8.02
C GLY A 369 7.23 -29.99 9.31
N LEU A 370 6.40 -30.58 10.18
CA LEU A 370 5.93 -29.92 11.40
C LEU A 370 7.07 -29.40 12.31
N PRO A 371 8.17 -30.13 12.55
CA PRO A 371 9.29 -29.61 13.32
C PRO A 371 9.89 -28.33 12.73
N ALA A 372 10.00 -28.25 11.41
CA ALA A 372 10.48 -27.07 10.72
C ALA A 372 9.52 -25.87 10.90
N LEU A 373 8.21 -26.11 10.84
CA LEU A 373 7.19 -25.08 11.09
C LEU A 373 7.24 -24.56 12.53
N LEU A 374 7.47 -25.45 13.50
CA LEU A 374 7.52 -25.10 14.91
C LEU A 374 8.76 -24.30 15.30
N LEU A 375 9.88 -24.41 14.56
CA LEU A 375 11.05 -23.54 14.77
C LEU A 375 10.70 -22.04 14.64
N ILE A 376 9.65 -21.72 13.89
CA ILE A 376 9.17 -20.33 13.79
C ILE A 376 8.56 -19.86 15.11
N LEU A 377 7.93 -20.74 15.91
CA LEU A 377 7.42 -20.40 17.24
C LEU A 377 8.57 -20.21 18.23
N ASP A 378 9.60 -21.07 18.18
CA ASP A 378 10.71 -21.04 19.12
C ASP A 378 11.64 -19.85 18.87
N SER A 379 11.80 -19.39 17.64
CA SER A 379 12.60 -18.20 17.30
C SER A 379 12.01 -16.89 17.84
N GLY A 380 10.77 -16.91 18.36
CA GLY A 380 10.10 -15.81 19.03
C GLY A 380 10.28 -15.73 20.55
N GLY A 381 11.07 -16.62 21.15
CA GLY A 381 10.93 -17.09 22.55
C GLY A 381 11.39 -16.19 23.69
N GLU A 382 12.05 -15.05 23.53
CA GLU A 382 12.41 -14.20 24.68
C GLU A 382 12.00 -12.73 24.55
N GLU A 383 11.68 -12.27 23.36
CA GLU A 383 11.18 -10.91 23.15
C GLU A 383 9.80 -10.91 22.48
N PRO A 384 8.88 -10.03 22.91
CA PRO A 384 7.58 -9.89 22.26
C PRO A 384 7.76 -9.56 20.77
N PRO A 385 6.87 -10.04 19.88
CA PRO A 385 6.96 -9.83 18.43
C PRO A 385 6.78 -8.33 18.10
N THR A 386 7.88 -7.58 18.20
CA THR A 386 7.87 -6.11 18.02
C THR A 386 7.80 -5.70 16.57
N SER A 387 8.36 -6.50 15.64
CA SER A 387 8.32 -6.16 14.22
C SER A 387 7.00 -6.63 13.56
N MET A 388 6.51 -5.86 12.61
CA MET A 388 5.31 -6.20 11.84
C MET A 388 5.47 -7.54 11.10
N GLU A 389 6.65 -7.80 10.58
CA GLU A 389 7.00 -9.00 9.84
C GLU A 389 6.94 -10.26 10.69
N LYS A 390 7.51 -10.21 11.90
CA LYS A 390 7.40 -11.31 12.84
C LYS A 390 5.96 -11.63 13.18
N ARG A 391 5.13 -10.59 13.41
CA ARG A 391 3.69 -10.79 13.69
C ARG A 391 2.96 -11.44 12.52
N GLN A 392 3.21 -10.99 11.29
CA GLN A 392 2.59 -11.57 10.09
C GLN A 392 3.00 -13.02 9.87
N ARG A 393 4.28 -13.34 10.09
CA ARG A 393 4.80 -14.70 10.02
C ARG A 393 4.15 -15.60 11.06
N LEU A 394 4.04 -15.13 12.31
CA LEU A 394 3.33 -15.84 13.38
C LEU A 394 1.84 -16.01 13.07
N THR A 395 1.19 -14.97 12.56
CA THR A 395 -0.21 -15.04 12.14
C THR A 395 -0.42 -16.11 11.07
N GLY A 396 0.45 -16.16 10.06
CA GLY A 396 0.41 -17.19 9.02
C GLY A 396 0.57 -18.60 9.60
N LEU A 397 1.57 -18.78 10.49
CA LEU A 397 1.81 -20.07 11.12
C LEU A 397 0.64 -20.52 12.01
N VAL A 398 0.13 -19.63 12.86
CA VAL A 398 -0.98 -19.94 13.77
C VAL A 398 -2.26 -20.26 12.99
N THR A 399 -2.49 -19.53 11.90
CA THR A 399 -3.62 -19.82 10.99
C THR A 399 -3.46 -21.19 10.35
N LEU A 400 -2.26 -21.54 9.89
CA LEU A 400 -1.96 -22.86 9.34
C LEU A 400 -2.17 -23.96 10.39
N LEU A 401 -1.63 -23.80 11.60
CA LEU A 401 -1.82 -24.77 12.70
C LEU A 401 -3.30 -24.94 13.03
N SER A 402 -4.08 -23.87 12.99
CA SER A 402 -5.53 -23.95 13.19
C SER A 402 -6.22 -24.77 12.11
N GLU A 403 -5.87 -24.58 10.84
CA GLU A 403 -6.40 -25.39 9.74
C GLU A 403 -5.97 -26.87 9.85
N MET A 404 -4.71 -27.12 10.20
CA MET A 404 -4.18 -28.46 10.44
C MET A 404 -4.88 -29.16 11.61
N SER A 405 -5.29 -28.44 12.64
CA SER A 405 -6.02 -29.00 13.80
C SER A 405 -7.37 -29.61 13.43
N SER A 406 -7.91 -29.32 12.25
CA SER A 406 -9.12 -29.95 11.72
C SER A 406 -8.91 -31.43 11.35
N TYR A 407 -7.66 -31.84 11.09
CA TYR A 407 -7.28 -33.21 10.76
C TYR A 407 -6.88 -33.97 12.03
N PRO A 408 -7.47 -35.13 12.35
CA PRO A 408 -7.24 -35.85 13.61
C PRO A 408 -5.77 -36.23 13.86
N ASP A 409 -5.06 -36.62 12.80
CA ASP A 409 -3.66 -37.06 12.90
C ASP A 409 -2.71 -35.88 13.12
N LEU A 410 -2.88 -34.80 12.38
CA LEU A 410 -2.08 -33.56 12.56
C LEU A 410 -2.37 -32.90 13.91
N ARG A 411 -3.62 -32.95 14.38
CA ARG A 411 -4.02 -32.45 15.70
C ARG A 411 -3.29 -33.15 16.83
N LYS A 412 -3.15 -34.48 16.75
CA LYS A 412 -2.39 -35.26 17.75
C LYS A 412 -0.93 -34.82 17.80
N GLU A 413 -0.32 -34.62 16.63
CA GLU A 413 1.06 -34.16 16.54
C GLU A 413 1.21 -32.71 17.05
N ILE A 414 0.25 -31.83 16.75
CA ILE A 414 0.26 -30.47 17.27
C ILE A 414 0.15 -30.47 18.80
N LEU A 415 -0.79 -31.23 19.39
CA LEU A 415 -0.95 -31.35 20.83
C LEU A 415 0.28 -31.95 21.52
N ALA A 416 1.04 -32.83 20.84
CA ALA A 416 2.23 -33.44 21.39
C ALA A 416 3.46 -32.52 21.36
N ASN A 417 3.57 -31.67 20.33
CA ASN A 417 4.80 -30.90 20.08
C ASN A 417 4.66 -29.41 20.41
N VAL A 418 3.44 -28.83 20.39
CA VAL A 418 3.21 -27.42 20.71
C VAL A 418 2.84 -27.27 22.18
N LYS A 419 3.69 -26.56 22.92
CA LYS A 419 3.43 -26.24 24.33
C LYS A 419 2.48 -25.05 24.42
N TYR A 420 1.47 -25.17 25.27
CA TYR A 420 0.49 -24.08 25.48
C TYR A 420 1.13 -22.84 26.09
N GLU A 421 2.23 -22.97 26.86
CA GLU A 421 2.99 -21.84 27.41
C GLU A 421 3.63 -21.00 26.31
N VAL A 422 4.17 -21.63 25.25
CA VAL A 422 4.79 -20.91 24.12
C VAL A 422 3.73 -20.10 23.36
N VAL A 423 2.57 -20.69 23.12
CA VAL A 423 1.46 -19.94 22.48
C VAL A 423 0.92 -18.87 23.43
N GLY A 424 0.90 -19.14 24.75
CA GLY A 424 0.53 -18.15 25.76
C GLY A 424 1.46 -16.92 25.78
N SER A 425 2.74 -17.09 25.53
CA SER A 425 3.71 -15.98 25.50
C SER A 425 3.43 -14.97 24.37
N ILE A 426 2.80 -15.39 23.27
CA ILE A 426 2.40 -14.47 22.20
C ILE A 426 1.45 -13.38 22.74
N PHE A 427 0.61 -13.73 23.69
CA PHE A 427 -0.32 -12.79 24.31
C PHE A 427 0.32 -11.90 25.37
N GLU A 428 1.51 -12.22 25.88
CA GLU A 428 2.14 -11.43 26.96
C GLU A 428 2.35 -9.97 26.54
N ALA A 429 2.72 -9.74 25.30
CA ALA A 429 2.90 -8.40 24.75
C ALA A 429 1.58 -7.60 24.75
N ILE A 430 0.45 -8.28 24.55
CA ILE A 430 -0.88 -7.68 24.54
C ILE A 430 -1.40 -7.49 25.98
N ILE A 431 -1.12 -8.47 26.84
CA ILE A 431 -1.59 -8.48 28.23
C ILE A 431 -0.89 -7.43 29.08
N ARG A 432 0.43 -7.22 28.87
CA ARG A 432 1.26 -6.30 29.65
C ARG A 432 1.16 -4.84 29.24
N GLN A 433 0.50 -4.50 28.14
CA GLN A 433 0.33 -3.10 27.74
C GLN A 433 -0.58 -2.35 28.70
N GLU A 434 -0.10 -1.21 29.18
CA GLU A 434 -0.93 -0.31 29.97
C GLU A 434 -2.03 0.36 29.09
N PRO A 435 -3.16 0.77 29.68
CA PRO A 435 -4.26 1.39 28.93
C PRO A 435 -3.87 2.64 28.14
N VAL A 436 -2.75 3.27 28.49
CA VAL A 436 -2.22 4.48 27.83
C VAL A 436 -1.58 4.17 26.48
N GLU A 437 -1.16 2.92 26.23
CA GLU A 437 -0.56 2.48 24.96
C GLU A 437 -1.55 1.79 24.03
N GLN A 438 -2.84 2.10 24.12
CA GLN A 438 -3.88 1.52 23.27
C GLN A 438 -3.61 1.69 21.77
N ASP A 439 -2.82 2.67 21.37
CA ASP A 439 -2.44 2.89 19.95
C ASP A 439 -1.79 1.66 19.30
N ASN A 440 -1.10 0.82 20.07
CA ASN A 440 -0.51 -0.42 19.53
C ASN A 440 -1.53 -1.53 19.32
N LEU A 441 -2.60 -1.59 20.13
CA LEU A 441 -3.70 -2.55 19.97
C LEU A 441 -4.59 -2.22 18.77
N PHE A 442 -4.56 -0.98 18.30
CA PHE A 442 -5.33 -0.54 17.12
C PHE A 442 -4.65 -0.90 15.79
N LYS A 443 -3.44 -1.47 15.82
CA LYS A 443 -2.80 -1.98 14.60
C LYS A 443 -3.49 -3.28 14.16
N ASN A 444 -3.93 -3.34 12.92
CA ASN A 444 -4.65 -4.49 12.38
C ASN A 444 -3.85 -5.80 12.51
N ASP A 445 -2.52 -5.75 12.37
CA ASP A 445 -1.64 -6.92 12.47
C ASP A 445 -1.59 -7.53 13.88
N VAL A 446 -1.70 -6.70 14.94
CA VAL A 446 -1.78 -7.18 16.33
C VAL A 446 -3.13 -7.84 16.60
N SER A 447 -4.21 -7.21 16.15
CA SER A 447 -5.55 -7.75 16.29
C SER A 447 -5.72 -9.06 15.51
N ASP A 448 -5.18 -9.13 14.30
CA ASP A 448 -5.22 -10.34 13.48
C ASP A 448 -4.47 -11.50 14.14
N LEU A 449 -3.25 -11.26 14.64
CA LEU A 449 -2.49 -12.26 15.39
C LEU A 449 -3.25 -12.75 16.62
N CYS A 450 -3.82 -11.82 17.39
CA CYS A 450 -4.62 -12.15 18.58
C CYS A 450 -5.80 -13.07 18.23
N ILE A 451 -6.56 -12.75 17.19
CA ILE A 451 -7.74 -13.52 16.78
C ILE A 451 -7.33 -14.90 16.26
N GLN A 452 -6.35 -14.97 15.35
CA GLN A 452 -5.91 -16.25 14.80
C GLN A 452 -5.35 -17.17 15.90
N THR A 453 -4.64 -16.60 16.88
CA THR A 453 -4.14 -17.36 18.02
C THR A 453 -5.30 -17.84 18.93
N LEU A 454 -6.32 -17.01 19.19
CA LEU A 454 -7.51 -17.45 19.92
C LEU A 454 -8.27 -18.57 19.20
N ILE A 455 -8.34 -18.53 17.87
CA ILE A 455 -8.97 -19.57 17.07
C ILE A 455 -8.21 -20.90 17.23
N LEU A 456 -6.87 -20.86 17.14
CA LEU A 456 -6.04 -22.04 17.37
C LEU A 456 -6.26 -22.60 18.78
N VAL A 457 -6.16 -21.72 19.81
CA VAL A 457 -6.36 -22.13 21.21
C VAL A 457 -7.75 -22.72 21.43
N SER A 458 -8.79 -22.09 20.86
CA SER A 458 -10.16 -22.59 20.92
C SER A 458 -10.33 -23.95 20.25
N ALA A 459 -9.69 -24.16 19.09
CA ALA A 459 -9.72 -25.44 18.37
C ALA A 459 -9.05 -26.56 19.17
N LEU A 460 -7.94 -26.28 19.86
CA LEU A 460 -7.21 -27.25 20.68
C LEU A 460 -7.84 -27.44 22.07
N ALA A 461 -8.50 -26.43 22.60
CA ALA A 461 -9.19 -26.46 23.90
C ALA A 461 -10.25 -27.56 24.00
N THR A 462 -10.89 -27.93 22.89
CA THR A 462 -11.86 -29.02 22.85
C THR A 462 -11.26 -30.40 23.08
N PHE A 463 -9.91 -30.54 23.02
CA PHE A 463 -9.21 -31.81 23.10
C PHE A 463 -8.21 -31.92 24.26
N SER A 464 -7.95 -30.81 24.97
CA SER A 464 -7.02 -30.77 26.10
C SER A 464 -7.46 -29.79 27.17
N SER A 465 -7.39 -30.21 28.43
CA SER A 465 -7.75 -29.38 29.61
C SER A 465 -6.85 -28.16 29.77
N ASP A 466 -5.55 -28.31 29.45
CA ASP A 466 -4.57 -27.24 29.61
C ASP A 466 -4.81 -26.12 28.61
N TRP A 467 -5.12 -26.49 27.36
CA TRP A 467 -5.54 -25.55 26.33
C TRP A 467 -6.89 -24.89 26.65
N MET A 468 -7.82 -25.64 27.26
CA MET A 468 -9.10 -25.05 27.71
C MET A 468 -8.87 -24.03 28.82
N THR A 469 -7.98 -24.35 29.77
CA THR A 469 -7.62 -23.42 30.86
C THR A 469 -6.96 -22.15 30.31
N LEU A 470 -6.05 -22.28 29.36
CA LEU A 470 -5.44 -21.14 28.67
C LEU A 470 -6.50 -20.31 27.95
N TYR A 471 -7.41 -20.97 27.19
CA TYR A 471 -8.48 -20.30 26.45
C TYR A 471 -9.36 -19.45 27.36
N MET A 472 -9.88 -20.04 28.42
CA MET A 472 -10.73 -19.34 29.40
C MET A 472 -9.97 -18.17 30.05
N LYS A 473 -8.71 -18.37 30.42
CA LYS A 473 -7.87 -17.31 30.99
C LYS A 473 -7.72 -16.13 30.01
N LEU A 474 -7.44 -16.39 28.73
CA LEU A 474 -7.26 -15.35 27.73
C LEU A 474 -8.57 -14.56 27.47
N LEU A 475 -9.71 -15.21 27.47
CA LEU A 475 -10.99 -14.56 27.26
C LEU A 475 -11.38 -13.61 28.39
N THR A 476 -10.82 -13.77 29.61
CA THR A 476 -11.06 -12.85 30.74
C THR A 476 -10.15 -11.61 30.73
N VAL A 477 -9.13 -11.59 29.86
CA VAL A 477 -8.19 -10.47 29.76
C VAL A 477 -8.81 -9.33 28.98
N ARG A 478 -8.89 -8.14 29.61
CA ARG A 478 -9.51 -6.94 29.03
C ARG A 478 -8.87 -6.53 27.70
N ASN A 479 -7.54 -6.56 27.59
CA ASN A 479 -6.83 -6.19 26.35
C ASN A 479 -7.13 -7.16 25.18
N VAL A 480 -7.34 -8.45 25.48
CA VAL A 480 -7.77 -9.44 24.48
C VAL A 480 -9.22 -9.13 24.03
N GLN A 481 -10.10 -8.79 24.96
CA GLN A 481 -11.47 -8.35 24.61
C GLN A 481 -11.45 -7.04 23.81
N ALA A 482 -10.50 -6.13 24.09
CA ALA A 482 -10.30 -4.93 23.28
C ALA A 482 -9.88 -5.25 21.84
N ALA A 483 -8.96 -6.21 21.64
CA ALA A 483 -8.58 -6.65 20.30
C ALA A 483 -9.76 -7.29 19.54
N LEU A 484 -10.60 -8.07 20.20
CA LEU A 484 -11.83 -8.63 19.64
C LEU A 484 -12.83 -7.52 19.26
N ALA A 485 -13.05 -6.54 20.15
CA ALA A 485 -13.93 -5.41 19.90
C ALA A 485 -13.46 -4.55 18.70
N ILE A 486 -12.17 -4.23 18.64
CA ILE A 486 -11.55 -3.50 17.52
C ILE A 486 -11.76 -4.25 16.21
N SER A 487 -11.60 -5.56 16.22
CA SER A 487 -11.78 -6.40 15.05
C SER A 487 -13.24 -6.50 14.60
N LEU A 488 -14.18 -6.43 15.51
CA LEU A 488 -15.60 -6.31 15.17
C LEU A 488 -15.92 -4.96 14.52
N TYR A 489 -15.26 -3.87 14.92
CA TYR A 489 -15.46 -2.56 14.28
C TYR A 489 -14.75 -2.46 12.93
N ASN A 490 -13.45 -2.75 12.90
CA ASN A 490 -12.55 -2.45 11.76
C ASN A 490 -12.18 -3.66 10.90
N GLY A 491 -12.42 -4.89 11.38
CA GLY A 491 -12.00 -6.12 10.72
C GLY A 491 -12.74 -6.40 9.41
N THR A 492 -12.10 -7.23 8.56
CA THR A 492 -12.70 -7.75 7.34
C THR A 492 -13.92 -8.64 7.63
N LYS A 493 -14.75 -8.93 6.63
CA LYS A 493 -15.89 -9.86 6.75
C LYS A 493 -15.45 -11.22 7.32
N LYS A 494 -14.29 -11.73 6.90
CA LYS A 494 -13.70 -12.99 7.38
C LYS A 494 -13.39 -12.92 8.87
N ILE A 495 -12.68 -11.88 9.32
CA ILE A 495 -12.31 -11.71 10.73
C ILE A 495 -13.55 -11.55 11.62
N LYS A 496 -14.53 -10.74 11.20
CA LYS A 496 -15.79 -10.59 11.92
C LYS A 496 -16.51 -11.93 12.08
N SER A 497 -16.59 -12.72 11.00
CA SER A 497 -17.16 -14.07 11.05
C SER A 497 -16.40 -14.99 12.02
N GLN A 498 -15.07 -14.90 12.05
CA GLN A 498 -14.22 -15.68 12.96
C GLN A 498 -14.44 -15.28 14.42
N VAL A 499 -14.56 -14.00 14.74
CA VAL A 499 -14.89 -13.53 16.10
C VAL A 499 -16.26 -14.04 16.54
N PHE A 500 -17.27 -14.03 15.66
CA PHE A 500 -18.57 -14.63 15.96
C PHE A 500 -18.48 -16.13 16.16
N SER A 501 -17.65 -16.85 15.41
CA SER A 501 -17.45 -18.28 15.63
C SER A 501 -16.81 -18.59 16.98
N LEU A 502 -15.87 -17.75 17.45
CA LEU A 502 -15.30 -17.84 18.80
C LEU A 502 -16.37 -17.69 19.88
N SER A 503 -17.35 -16.79 19.71
CA SER A 503 -18.44 -16.61 20.67
C SER A 503 -19.38 -17.82 20.80
N SER A 504 -19.33 -18.72 19.82
CA SER A 504 -20.10 -19.98 19.83
C SER A 504 -19.26 -21.17 20.30
N SER A 505 -17.99 -20.98 20.64
CA SER A 505 -17.09 -22.06 21.04
C SER A 505 -17.31 -22.48 22.51
N PRO A 506 -16.99 -23.76 22.84
CA PRO A 506 -16.98 -24.21 24.24
C PRO A 506 -15.98 -23.39 25.06
N GLY A 507 -16.38 -22.89 26.22
CA GLY A 507 -15.52 -21.99 27.04
C GLY A 507 -15.84 -20.51 26.93
N TRP A 508 -16.66 -20.10 25.97
CA TRP A 508 -17.17 -18.73 25.90
C TRP A 508 -18.33 -18.58 26.88
N THR A 509 -18.13 -17.83 27.96
CA THR A 509 -19.11 -17.65 29.03
C THR A 509 -19.95 -16.37 28.84
N LYS A 510 -21.06 -16.25 29.59
CA LYS A 510 -21.81 -14.98 29.64
C LYS A 510 -20.97 -13.82 30.17
N GLU A 511 -20.02 -14.10 31.06
CA GLU A 511 -19.09 -13.12 31.60
C GLU A 511 -18.18 -12.55 30.51
N CYS A 512 -17.67 -13.41 29.61
CA CYS A 512 -16.90 -12.99 28.45
C CYS A 512 -17.72 -12.11 27.51
N THR A 513 -19.00 -12.46 27.28
CA THR A 513 -19.92 -11.66 26.46
C THR A 513 -20.16 -10.28 27.08
N ASN A 514 -20.37 -10.23 28.39
CA ASN A 514 -20.61 -8.97 29.13
C ASN A 514 -19.35 -8.09 29.07
N LEU A 515 -18.16 -8.69 29.31
CA LEU A 515 -16.90 -7.98 29.27
C LEU A 515 -16.61 -7.43 27.85
N LEU A 516 -16.89 -8.22 26.81
CA LEU A 516 -16.78 -7.76 25.42
C LEU A 516 -17.73 -6.59 25.16
N ALA A 517 -18.97 -6.66 25.62
CA ALA A 517 -19.95 -5.60 25.44
C ALA A 517 -19.54 -4.31 26.19
N GLU A 518 -19.01 -4.42 27.41
CA GLU A 518 -18.47 -3.30 28.19
C GLU A 518 -17.32 -2.64 27.42
N VAL A 519 -16.34 -3.43 26.99
CA VAL A 519 -15.19 -2.95 26.22
C VAL A 519 -15.61 -2.33 24.89
N MET A 520 -16.61 -2.89 24.21
CA MET A 520 -17.16 -2.28 22.98
C MET A 520 -17.84 -0.92 23.25
N CYS A 521 -18.45 -0.74 24.39
CA CYS A 521 -19.04 0.56 24.77
C CYS A 521 -17.97 1.60 25.11
N GLU A 522 -16.85 1.18 25.69
CA GLU A 522 -15.73 2.05 26.06
C GLU A 522 -14.89 2.46 24.83
N ILE A 523 -14.61 1.50 23.97
CA ILE A 523 -13.95 1.75 22.68
C ILE A 523 -14.98 2.46 21.80
N LYS A 524 -15.07 3.78 21.92
CA LYS A 524 -15.83 4.54 20.92
C LYS A 524 -15.27 4.15 19.56
N PRO A 525 -16.11 3.87 18.53
CA PRO A 525 -15.62 3.72 17.19
C PRO A 525 -14.81 4.98 16.92
N VAL A 526 -13.50 4.82 16.83
CA VAL A 526 -12.63 5.90 16.37
C VAL A 526 -13.08 6.10 14.95
N THR A 527 -13.90 7.12 14.73
CA THR A 527 -14.07 7.67 13.42
C THR A 527 -12.68 8.15 13.06
N PHE A 528 -11.94 7.28 12.37
CA PHE A 528 -10.67 7.66 11.79
C PHE A 528 -10.97 8.81 10.86
N GLY A 529 -10.74 10.03 11.35
CA GLY A 529 -10.44 11.11 10.47
C GLY A 529 -9.29 10.60 9.57
N PRO A 530 -9.21 11.01 8.32
CA PRO A 530 -8.25 10.47 7.38
C PRO A 530 -6.86 10.73 7.90
N ALA A 531 -6.33 9.79 8.68
CA ALA A 531 -4.91 9.63 8.73
C ALA A 531 -4.49 9.41 7.28
N THR A 532 -3.65 10.26 6.79
CA THR A 532 -2.89 10.10 5.56
C THR A 532 -2.03 8.85 5.66
N SER A 533 -2.68 7.72 5.72
CA SER A 533 -2.13 6.43 5.38
C SER A 533 -2.87 6.02 4.12
N VAL A 534 -2.13 6.04 3.03
CA VAL A 534 -2.38 5.22 1.87
C VAL A 534 -2.46 3.78 2.39
N SER A 535 -3.63 3.39 2.81
CA SER A 535 -4.01 2.01 3.03
C SER A 535 -5.41 1.88 2.47
N ASN A 536 -5.42 1.25 1.33
CA ASN A 536 -6.46 0.40 0.83
C ASN A 536 -7.87 0.76 1.27
N GLY A 537 -8.59 1.40 0.33
CA GLY A 537 -10.02 1.55 0.43
C GLY A 537 -10.67 0.21 0.75
N ASN A 538 -10.96 -0.01 1.99
CA ASN A 538 -12.07 -0.84 2.35
C ASN A 538 -13.30 0.04 2.27
N SER A 539 -13.91 0.00 1.08
CA SER A 539 -15.32 0.17 0.93
C SER A 539 -16.04 -0.29 2.19
N GLN A 540 -16.74 0.63 2.84
CA GLN A 540 -18.01 0.25 3.40
C GLN A 540 -18.75 -0.51 2.29
N GLN A 541 -18.64 -1.83 2.32
CA GLN A 541 -19.68 -2.67 1.77
C GLN A 541 -20.92 -2.34 2.60
N THR A 542 -21.67 -1.33 2.18
CA THR A 542 -23.11 -1.45 2.27
C THR A 542 -23.37 -2.78 1.60
N SER A 543 -23.72 -3.77 2.40
CA SER A 543 -24.31 -5.00 1.93
C SER A 543 -25.47 -4.57 1.04
N LEU A 544 -25.20 -4.50 -0.28
CA LEU A 544 -26.25 -4.70 -1.24
C LEU A 544 -26.74 -6.09 -0.90
N GLN A 545 -27.83 -6.13 -0.13
CA GLN A 545 -28.64 -7.33 0.01
C GLN A 545 -28.74 -7.89 -1.38
N GLU A 546 -28.21 -9.09 -1.55
CA GLU A 546 -28.40 -9.84 -2.79
C GLU A 546 -29.83 -9.62 -3.21
N LEU A 547 -29.99 -9.10 -4.42
CA LEU A 547 -31.29 -8.88 -5.01
C LEU A 547 -31.97 -10.26 -5.07
N VAL A 548 -32.74 -10.56 -4.04
CA VAL A 548 -33.56 -11.77 -4.05
C VAL A 548 -34.37 -11.70 -5.33
N PRO A 549 -34.29 -12.70 -6.22
CA PRO A 549 -35.04 -12.69 -7.47
C PRO A 549 -36.52 -12.42 -7.16
N LEU A 550 -37.18 -11.65 -8.02
CA LEU A 550 -38.57 -11.22 -7.87
C LEU A 550 -39.53 -12.41 -7.66
N TYR A 551 -39.10 -13.53 -8.20
CA TYR A 551 -39.82 -14.82 -8.07
C TYR A 551 -38.82 -15.92 -7.68
N ASN A 552 -39.29 -16.85 -6.89
CA ASN A 552 -38.62 -18.13 -6.81
C ASN A 552 -38.78 -18.85 -8.17
N CYS A 553 -37.82 -19.67 -8.59
CA CYS A 553 -37.84 -20.36 -9.89
C CYS A 553 -39.16 -21.14 -10.15
N ALA A 554 -39.81 -21.64 -9.09
CA ALA A 554 -41.10 -22.33 -9.20
C ALA A 554 -42.25 -21.37 -9.55
N GLN A 555 -42.21 -20.14 -9.05
CA GLN A 555 -43.20 -19.10 -9.34
C GLN A 555 -43.01 -18.56 -10.77
N GLU A 556 -41.75 -18.40 -11.22
CA GLU A 556 -41.45 -18.00 -12.58
C GLU A 556 -41.85 -19.05 -13.59
N SER A 557 -41.61 -20.33 -13.32
CA SER A 557 -42.08 -21.46 -14.14
C SER A 557 -43.60 -21.48 -14.23
N ARG A 558 -44.28 -21.29 -13.09
CA ARG A 558 -45.74 -21.26 -13.04
C ARG A 558 -46.33 -20.09 -13.86
N LEU A 559 -45.72 -18.89 -13.77
CA LEU A 559 -46.11 -17.74 -14.53
C LEU A 559 -45.95 -17.99 -16.04
N ASN A 560 -44.83 -18.57 -16.44
CA ASN A 560 -44.56 -18.91 -17.84
C ASN A 560 -45.53 -19.98 -18.36
N GLU A 561 -45.90 -20.96 -17.55
CA GLU A 561 -46.93 -21.96 -17.87
C GLU A 561 -48.28 -21.33 -18.07
N LEU A 562 -48.72 -20.40 -17.19
CA LEU A 562 -49.96 -19.68 -17.32
C LEU A 562 -50.01 -18.80 -18.58
N ILE A 563 -48.89 -18.09 -18.86
CA ILE A 563 -48.77 -17.28 -20.10
C ILE A 563 -48.84 -18.16 -21.33
N ALA A 564 -48.12 -19.28 -21.39
CA ALA A 564 -48.12 -20.23 -22.48
C ALA A 564 -49.52 -20.85 -22.69
N ALA A 565 -50.21 -21.21 -21.60
CA ALA A 565 -51.59 -21.73 -21.66
C ALA A 565 -52.59 -20.71 -22.22
N LEU A 566 -52.49 -19.45 -21.83
CA LEU A 566 -53.28 -18.35 -22.35
C LEU A 566 -52.99 -18.05 -23.82
N GLN A 567 -51.73 -18.10 -24.23
CA GLN A 567 -51.31 -17.95 -25.62
C GLN A 567 -51.88 -19.07 -26.50
N LYS A 568 -51.81 -20.33 -26.04
CA LYS A 568 -52.36 -21.49 -26.73
C LYS A 568 -53.89 -21.42 -26.81
N ALA A 569 -54.58 -20.94 -25.79
CA ALA A 569 -56.03 -20.74 -25.79
C ALA A 569 -56.45 -19.62 -26.77
N LYS A 570 -55.62 -18.58 -26.89
CA LYS A 570 -55.80 -17.50 -27.90
C LYS A 570 -55.64 -18.03 -29.32
N GLU A 571 -54.60 -18.81 -29.62
CA GLU A 571 -54.32 -19.40 -30.91
C GLU A 571 -55.42 -20.40 -31.34
N GLN A 572 -56.05 -21.11 -30.38
CA GLN A 572 -57.11 -22.04 -30.58
C GLN A 572 -58.53 -21.40 -30.72
N GLY A 573 -58.63 -20.07 -30.57
CA GLY A 573 -59.88 -19.35 -30.62
C GLY A 573 -60.81 -19.62 -29.43
N LYS A 574 -60.28 -20.25 -28.34
CA LYS A 574 -61.06 -20.67 -27.17
C LYS A 574 -60.94 -19.70 -25.98
N ILE A 575 -60.75 -18.41 -26.27
CA ILE A 575 -60.55 -17.41 -25.20
C ILE A 575 -61.79 -17.33 -24.26
N GLY A 576 -62.97 -17.69 -24.74
CA GLY A 576 -64.20 -17.74 -23.89
C GLY A 576 -64.24 -18.83 -22.86
N ASP A 577 -63.42 -19.89 -23.03
CA ASP A 577 -63.35 -21.04 -22.15
C ASP A 577 -62.11 -21.02 -21.20
N ALA A 578 -61.21 -20.06 -21.40
CA ALA A 578 -60.11 -19.86 -20.44
C ALA A 578 -60.71 -19.59 -19.05
N SER A 579 -60.56 -20.54 -18.14
CA SER A 579 -61.17 -20.45 -16.83
C SER A 579 -60.79 -19.10 -16.19
N THR A 580 -61.80 -18.36 -15.76
CA THR A 580 -61.70 -17.09 -15.03
C THR A 580 -60.64 -17.18 -13.89
N SER A 581 -60.47 -18.37 -13.35
CA SER A 581 -59.46 -18.74 -12.38
C SER A 581 -58.02 -18.53 -12.86
N ALA A 582 -57.66 -18.95 -14.09
CA ALA A 582 -56.31 -18.80 -14.61
C ALA A 582 -55.93 -17.32 -14.90
N VAL A 583 -56.94 -16.54 -15.34
CA VAL A 583 -56.79 -15.10 -15.53
C VAL A 583 -56.67 -14.36 -14.18
N MET A 584 -57.45 -14.76 -13.18
CA MET A 584 -57.39 -14.24 -11.81
C MET A 584 -56.00 -14.55 -11.17
N GLU A 585 -55.52 -15.78 -11.32
CA GLU A 585 -54.18 -16.20 -10.83
C GLU A 585 -53.09 -15.36 -11.51
N LEU A 586 -53.18 -15.12 -12.80
CA LEU A 586 -52.23 -14.26 -13.53
C LEU A 586 -52.24 -12.81 -13.00
N TYR A 587 -53.42 -12.26 -12.69
CA TYR A 587 -53.56 -10.93 -12.12
C TYR A 587 -53.02 -10.88 -10.69
N GLU A 588 -53.28 -11.89 -9.87
CA GLU A 588 -52.73 -11.99 -8.49
C GLU A 588 -51.19 -12.07 -8.50
N TYR A 589 -50.61 -12.85 -9.40
CA TYR A 589 -49.14 -12.89 -9.60
C TYR A 589 -48.62 -11.54 -10.07
N LYS A 590 -49.33 -10.87 -10.99
CA LYS A 590 -48.94 -9.54 -11.47
C LYS A 590 -49.02 -8.49 -10.38
N LEU A 591 -50.06 -8.49 -9.55
CA LEU A 591 -50.21 -7.59 -8.41
C LEU A 591 -49.17 -7.87 -7.32
N ALA A 592 -48.87 -9.12 -7.05
CA ALA A 592 -47.83 -9.51 -6.12
C ALA A 592 -46.44 -9.02 -6.64
N ALA A 593 -46.18 -9.17 -7.95
CA ALA A 593 -44.96 -8.68 -8.58
C ALA A 593 -44.81 -7.17 -8.49
N MET A 594 -45.87 -6.45 -8.76
CA MET A 594 -45.89 -4.98 -8.66
C MET A 594 -45.66 -4.53 -7.21
N GLY A 595 -46.33 -5.17 -6.23
CA GLY A 595 -46.10 -4.86 -4.81
C GLY A 595 -44.69 -5.22 -4.31
N HIS A 596 -44.05 -6.26 -4.89
CA HIS A 596 -42.64 -6.54 -4.64
C HIS A 596 -41.72 -5.52 -5.31
N ALA A 597 -42.02 -5.08 -6.53
CA ALA A 597 -41.25 -4.05 -7.23
C ALA A 597 -41.32 -2.71 -6.49
N GLU A 598 -42.49 -2.35 -5.99
CA GLU A 598 -42.73 -1.13 -5.20
C GLU A 598 -41.94 -1.16 -3.87
N ARG A 599 -41.99 -2.25 -3.14
CA ARG A 599 -41.23 -2.42 -1.89
C ARG A 599 -39.72 -2.38 -2.15
N ARG A 600 -39.24 -2.96 -3.24
CA ARG A 600 -37.83 -2.91 -3.64
C ARG A 600 -37.38 -1.50 -4.01
N MET A 601 -38.20 -0.76 -4.74
CA MET A 601 -37.93 0.64 -5.05
C MET A 601 -37.85 1.48 -3.78
N GLN A 602 -38.77 1.24 -2.84
CA GLN A 602 -38.79 1.94 -1.56
C GLN A 602 -37.56 1.63 -0.70
N CYS A 603 -37.16 0.36 -0.56
CA CYS A 603 -35.91 -0.03 0.12
C CYS A 603 -34.66 0.53 -0.58
N SER A 604 -34.65 0.57 -1.92
CA SER A 604 -33.54 1.17 -2.67
C SER A 604 -33.47 2.69 -2.46
N LEU A 605 -34.59 3.36 -2.35
CA LEU A 605 -34.70 4.79 -2.06
C LEU A 605 -34.21 5.11 -0.64
N GLU A 606 -34.64 4.34 0.34
CA GLU A 606 -34.17 4.44 1.74
C GLU A 606 -32.66 4.19 1.87
N ALA A 607 -32.13 3.17 1.14
CA ALA A 607 -30.70 2.90 1.10
C ALA A 607 -29.91 4.02 0.44
N ALA A 608 -30.42 4.63 -0.64
CA ALA A 608 -29.80 5.76 -1.30
C ALA A 608 -29.81 7.02 -0.41
N ASP A 609 -30.89 7.26 0.30
CA ASP A 609 -31.01 8.40 1.24
C ASP A 609 -30.05 8.22 2.44
N ALA A 610 -29.95 7.02 2.98
CA ALA A 610 -28.97 6.68 4.01
C ALA A 610 -27.51 6.85 3.50
N ALA A 611 -27.23 6.46 2.25
CA ALA A 611 -25.93 6.66 1.63
C ALA A 611 -25.62 8.15 1.41
N CYS A 612 -26.59 8.95 0.94
CA CYS A 612 -26.46 10.40 0.81
C CYS A 612 -26.21 11.08 2.17
N THR A 613 -26.92 10.65 3.21
CA THR A 613 -26.74 11.16 4.58
C THR A 613 -25.33 10.80 5.10
N GLY A 614 -24.86 9.56 4.85
CA GLY A 614 -23.51 9.13 5.18
C GLY A 614 -22.44 9.96 4.46
N MET A 615 -22.59 10.18 3.16
CA MET A 615 -21.68 11.04 2.38
C MET A 615 -21.68 12.49 2.86
N ASN A 616 -22.84 13.05 3.18
CA ASN A 616 -22.95 14.41 3.74
C ASN A 616 -22.24 14.50 5.09
N HIS A 617 -22.34 13.48 5.92
CA HIS A 617 -21.60 13.40 7.18
C HIS A 617 -20.08 13.34 6.95
N GLN A 618 -19.60 12.53 6.00
CA GLN A 618 -18.20 12.49 5.62
C GLN A 618 -17.70 13.85 5.07
N ILE A 619 -18.48 14.51 4.23
CA ILE A 619 -18.16 15.85 3.74
C ILE A 619 -18.06 16.86 4.90
N ALA A 620 -18.95 16.77 5.87
CA ALA A 620 -18.89 17.62 7.06
C ALA A 620 -17.62 17.35 7.90
N GLN A 621 -17.24 16.08 8.06
CA GLN A 621 -16.00 15.68 8.72
C GLN A 621 -14.77 16.21 7.97
N TYR A 622 -14.71 16.05 6.64
CA TYR A 622 -13.60 16.57 5.83
C TYR A 622 -13.51 18.10 5.91
N ARG A 623 -14.64 18.79 5.91
CA ARG A 623 -14.67 20.26 6.10
C ARG A 623 -14.13 20.67 7.48
N ALA A 624 -14.51 19.96 8.52
CA ALA A 624 -13.99 20.20 9.88
C ALA A 624 -12.48 19.95 9.95
N GLU A 625 -11.98 18.88 9.33
CA GLU A 625 -10.54 18.58 9.28
C GLU A 625 -9.76 19.59 8.44
N VAL A 626 -10.28 20.02 7.30
CA VAL A 626 -9.69 21.10 6.49
C VAL A 626 -9.62 22.40 7.30
N THR A 627 -10.66 22.71 8.08
CA THR A 627 -10.66 23.89 8.95
C THR A 627 -9.61 23.77 10.03
N ARG A 628 -9.46 22.58 10.63
CA ARG A 628 -8.42 22.29 11.64
C ARG A 628 -7.01 22.43 11.04
N LEU A 629 -6.79 21.91 9.85
CA LEU A 629 -5.51 22.01 9.15
C LEU A 629 -5.19 23.47 8.80
N HIS A 630 -6.18 24.25 8.35
CA HIS A 630 -6.02 25.68 8.12
C HIS A 630 -5.64 26.43 9.41
N GLN A 631 -6.25 26.07 10.54
CA GLN A 631 -5.89 26.65 11.84
C GLN A 631 -4.45 26.27 12.22
N MET A 632 -4.04 25.02 12.04
CA MET A 632 -2.65 24.59 12.31
C MET A 632 -1.66 25.31 11.39
N LEU A 633 -1.99 25.47 10.11
CA LEU A 633 -1.16 26.24 9.17
C LEU A 633 -1.05 27.69 9.60
N PHE A 634 -2.15 28.32 10.01
CA PHE A 634 -2.16 29.69 10.52
C PHE A 634 -1.26 29.83 11.77
N TYR A 635 -1.38 28.92 12.75
CA TYR A 635 -0.50 28.92 13.93
C TYR A 635 0.96 28.67 13.56
N SER A 636 1.23 27.75 12.64
CA SER A 636 2.58 27.50 12.15
C SER A 636 3.16 28.75 11.46
N GLN A 637 2.36 29.43 10.67
CA GLN A 637 2.76 30.67 10.00
C GLN A 637 3.02 31.79 11.01
N GLN A 638 2.18 31.94 12.03
CA GLN A 638 2.43 32.87 13.13
C GLN A 638 3.74 32.53 13.89
N CYS A 639 4.01 31.26 14.15
CA CYS A 639 5.28 30.85 14.75
C CYS A 639 6.47 31.21 13.85
N ILE A 640 6.37 30.96 12.53
CA ILE A 640 7.42 31.33 11.56
C ILE A 640 7.64 32.84 11.53
N GLU A 641 6.56 33.61 11.50
CA GLU A 641 6.64 35.08 11.54
C GLU A 641 7.24 35.57 12.86
N GLY A 642 6.86 34.95 14.00
CA GLY A 642 7.43 35.26 15.33
C GLY A 642 8.92 34.95 15.36
N THR A 643 9.34 33.79 14.90
CA THR A 643 10.76 33.41 14.85
C THR A 643 11.56 34.27 13.85
N ALA A 644 10.93 34.67 12.73
CA ALA A 644 11.55 35.59 11.77
C ALA A 644 11.75 36.98 12.39
N MET A 645 10.79 37.46 13.20
CA MET A 645 10.89 38.73 13.94
C MET A 645 11.97 38.67 15.02
N GLU A 646 12.04 37.55 15.77
CA GLU A 646 13.11 37.29 16.74
C GLU A 646 14.49 37.23 16.06
N LYS A 647 14.59 36.54 14.93
CA LYS A 647 15.82 36.50 14.12
C LYS A 647 16.26 37.87 13.67
N LYS A 648 15.30 38.71 13.22
CA LYS A 648 15.58 40.10 12.83
C LYS A 648 16.10 40.91 14.00
N ASN A 649 15.42 40.81 15.15
CA ASN A 649 15.85 41.50 16.37
C ASN A 649 17.23 41.04 16.85
N LEU A 650 17.52 39.74 16.73
CA LEU A 650 18.85 39.20 17.03
C LEU A 650 19.91 39.72 16.05
N MET A 651 19.59 39.78 14.74
CA MET A 651 20.50 40.35 13.73
C MET A 651 20.79 41.83 14.01
N GLU A 652 19.78 42.62 14.40
CA GLU A 652 19.95 44.01 14.77
C GLU A 652 20.85 44.16 16.00
N LYS A 653 20.64 43.30 17.04
CA LYS A 653 21.52 43.27 18.22
C LYS A 653 22.95 42.84 17.87
N VAL A 654 23.13 41.87 16.98
CA VAL A 654 24.46 41.48 16.51
C VAL A 654 25.13 42.61 15.74
N ALA A 655 24.36 43.32 14.88
CA ALA A 655 24.87 44.48 14.17
C ALA A 655 25.28 45.63 15.15
N GLU A 656 24.46 45.88 16.17
CA GLU A 656 24.76 46.85 17.21
C GLU A 656 26.03 46.49 18.00
N LEU A 657 26.14 45.21 18.44
CA LEU A 657 27.30 44.67 19.12
C LEU A 657 28.57 44.72 18.25
N ASN A 658 28.46 44.39 16.97
CA ASN A 658 29.57 44.54 16.03
C ASN A 658 30.02 45.99 15.86
N ASN A 659 29.08 46.94 15.79
CA ASN A 659 29.40 48.35 15.73
C ASN A 659 30.09 48.83 17.02
N LYS A 660 29.63 48.38 18.19
CA LYS A 660 30.30 48.64 19.47
C LYS A 660 31.71 48.06 19.48
N LEU A 661 31.86 46.82 19.01
CA LEU A 661 33.17 46.16 18.93
C LEU A 661 34.13 46.85 17.96
N ILE A 662 33.64 47.35 16.81
CA ILE A 662 34.41 48.12 15.87
C ILE A 662 34.83 49.47 16.47
N ASN A 663 33.92 50.14 17.23
CA ASN A 663 34.25 51.39 17.90
C ASN A 663 35.26 51.15 19.04
N GLU A 664 35.10 50.09 19.80
CA GLU A 664 36.02 49.69 20.86
C GLU A 664 37.39 49.33 20.32
N LYS A 665 37.46 48.56 19.18
CA LYS A 665 38.72 48.33 18.45
C LYS A 665 39.35 49.61 17.91
N LYS A 666 38.56 50.57 17.44
CA LYS A 666 39.10 51.89 17.02
C LYS A 666 39.68 52.62 18.20
N ASN A 667 39.01 52.62 19.35
CA ASN A 667 39.51 53.26 20.59
C ASN A 667 40.77 52.56 21.08
N GLN A 668 40.82 51.25 21.12
CA GLN A 668 42.00 50.46 21.46
C GLN A 668 43.16 50.72 20.47
N ASN A 669 42.85 50.84 19.17
CA ASN A 669 43.86 51.17 18.20
C ASN A 669 44.40 52.61 18.33
N LEU A 670 43.58 53.55 18.80
CA LEU A 670 44.04 54.91 19.16
C LEU A 670 44.89 54.84 20.44
N GLU A 671 44.49 54.10 21.41
CA GLU A 671 45.27 53.84 22.65
C GLU A 671 46.59 53.11 22.34
N ILE A 672 46.57 52.12 21.46
CA ILE A 672 47.80 51.45 20.99
C ILE A 672 48.68 52.44 20.22
N LYS A 673 48.08 53.31 19.40
CA LYS A 673 48.89 54.38 18.75
C LYS A 673 49.52 55.32 19.70
N ASP A 674 48.79 55.78 20.74
CA ASP A 674 49.34 56.63 21.81
C ASP A 674 50.38 55.91 22.67
N LEU A 675 50.12 54.64 22.99
CA LEU A 675 51.07 53.74 23.66
C LEU A 675 52.34 53.51 22.80
N LYS A 676 52.18 53.30 21.49
CA LYS A 676 53.31 53.15 20.57
C LYS A 676 54.10 54.45 20.43
N ARG A 677 53.45 55.62 20.46
CA ARG A 677 54.10 56.88 20.50
C ARG A 677 54.90 57.08 21.79
N ARG A 678 54.27 56.72 22.93
CA ARG A 678 54.94 56.71 24.26
C ARG A 678 56.04 55.69 24.36
N ASN A 679 55.83 54.49 23.72
CA ASN A 679 56.93 53.52 23.66
C ASN A 679 58.09 54.01 22.79
N GLY A 680 57.77 54.68 21.64
CA GLY A 680 58.82 55.31 20.84
C GLY A 680 59.59 56.40 21.54
N GLU A 681 58.90 57.16 22.44
CA GLU A 681 59.53 58.15 23.32
C GLU A 681 60.34 57.38 24.43
N LEU A 682 59.88 56.27 24.91
CA LEU A 682 60.59 55.44 25.90
C LEU A 682 61.71 54.63 25.29
N GLU A 683 61.56 54.13 24.02
CA GLU A 683 62.64 53.43 23.29
C GLU A 683 63.85 54.36 22.99
N MET A 684 63.59 55.64 22.78
CA MET A 684 64.71 56.62 22.73
C MET A 684 65.41 56.79 24.11
N PHE A 685 64.68 56.52 25.18
CA PHE A 685 65.22 56.64 26.55
C PHE A 685 65.96 55.32 26.95
N VAL A 686 65.47 54.16 26.41
CA VAL A 686 65.96 52.85 26.78
C VAL A 686 67.24 52.45 25.97
N ARG A 687 67.49 53.10 24.79
CA ARG A 687 68.74 52.87 24.06
C ARG A 687 70.01 53.25 24.85
N GLN A 688 69.85 53.77 26.07
CA GLN A 688 70.95 54.24 26.93
C GLN A 688 71.33 53.19 27.97
N LYS A 689 70.76 52.03 28.07
CA LYS A 689 71.10 51.08 29.12
C LYS A 689 71.28 49.63 28.57
N ASP A 690 72.49 49.13 28.74
CA ASP A 690 72.89 47.74 28.59
C ASP A 690 72.07 46.75 29.44
N TYR A 691 70.93 47.20 29.99
CA TYR A 691 70.07 46.41 30.85
C TYR A 691 69.07 45.57 30.10
N GLU A 692 68.91 45.85 28.80
CA GLU A 692 67.90 45.10 28.01
C GLU A 692 68.34 43.69 27.60
N LEU A 693 69.63 43.40 27.58
CA LEU A 693 70.16 42.07 27.26
C LEU A 693 69.84 41.04 28.34
N GLU A 694 69.80 41.45 29.61
CA GLU A 694 69.44 40.54 30.70
C GLU A 694 67.94 40.32 30.84
N GLN A 695 67.11 41.32 30.45
CA GLN A 695 65.68 41.11 30.38
C GLN A 695 65.25 40.22 29.23
N LYS A 696 65.86 40.33 28.06
CA LYS A 696 65.62 39.45 26.92
C LYS A 696 65.98 38.00 27.18
N ALA A 697 67.05 37.72 27.96
CA ALA A 697 67.45 36.40 28.38
C ALA A 697 66.40 35.77 29.33
N ASN A 698 65.76 36.62 30.17
CA ASN A 698 64.68 36.16 31.06
C ASN A 698 63.34 35.94 30.31
N GLU A 699 63.08 36.77 29.31
CA GLU A 699 61.91 36.58 28.43
C GLU A 699 62.09 35.31 27.58
N LEU A 700 63.28 35.02 27.11
CA LEU A 700 63.58 33.80 26.37
C LEU A 700 63.45 32.53 27.21
N ALA A 701 63.85 32.63 28.50
CA ALA A 701 63.65 31.56 29.48
C ALA A 701 62.18 31.33 29.80
N ALA A 702 61.40 32.43 29.85
CA ALA A 702 59.92 32.35 30.04
C ALA A 702 59.19 31.76 28.81
N GLU A 703 59.68 32.12 27.60
CA GLU A 703 59.15 31.56 26.36
C GLU A 703 59.48 30.04 26.21
N MET A 704 60.66 29.62 26.62
CA MET A 704 61.03 28.20 26.66
C MET A 704 60.25 27.40 27.69
N THR A 705 59.83 28.03 28.81
CA THR A 705 58.90 27.38 29.76
C THR A 705 57.49 27.27 29.23
N LYS A 706 56.99 28.30 28.51
CA LYS A 706 55.72 28.23 27.81
C LYS A 706 55.70 27.17 26.70
N GLN A 707 56.81 27.07 25.96
CA GLN A 707 56.96 26.03 24.93
C GLN A 707 56.99 24.62 25.50
N LYS A 708 57.56 24.43 26.70
CA LYS A 708 57.47 23.16 27.44
C LYS A 708 56.02 22.87 27.89
N GLN A 709 55.30 23.89 28.28
CA GLN A 709 53.90 23.72 28.70
C GLN A 709 52.97 23.41 27.53
N ILE A 710 53.17 24.07 26.37
CA ILE A 710 52.48 23.75 25.15
C ILE A 710 52.78 22.34 24.63
N ASN A 711 54.06 21.89 24.78
CA ASN A 711 54.42 20.50 24.42
C ASN A 711 53.73 19.47 25.34
N LEU A 712 53.58 19.78 26.62
CA LEU A 712 52.81 18.93 27.55
C LEU A 712 51.34 18.88 27.22
N GLU A 713 50.76 20.03 26.80
CA GLU A 713 49.35 20.06 26.30
C GLU A 713 49.21 19.32 24.98
N LEU A 714 50.22 19.39 24.12
CA LEU A 714 50.24 18.67 22.84
C LEU A 714 50.29 17.12 23.07
N GLN A 715 51.05 16.66 24.04
CA GLN A 715 51.11 15.24 24.45
C GLN A 715 49.75 14.79 25.05
N ALA A 716 49.13 15.67 25.88
CA ALA A 716 47.82 15.37 26.44
C ALA A 716 46.74 15.28 25.36
N ARG A 717 46.79 16.20 24.36
CA ARG A 717 45.89 16.16 23.18
C ARG A 717 46.14 14.95 22.31
N GLN A 718 47.40 14.52 22.18
CA GLN A 718 47.75 13.34 21.42
C GLN A 718 47.23 12.06 22.06
N ALA A 719 47.32 11.99 23.40
CA ALA A 719 46.72 10.90 24.16
C ALA A 719 45.18 10.90 24.07
N GLU A 720 44.57 12.09 23.94
CA GLU A 720 43.12 12.19 23.74
C GLU A 720 42.71 11.78 22.31
N ILE A 721 43.53 12.13 21.33
CA ILE A 721 43.37 11.66 19.95
C ILE A 721 43.45 10.12 19.85
N GLU A 722 44.41 9.53 20.54
CA GLU A 722 44.52 8.05 20.59
C GLU A 722 43.31 7.39 21.26
N ARG A 723 42.75 8.01 22.31
CA ARG A 723 41.47 7.59 22.91
C ARG A 723 40.32 7.71 21.94
N LEU A 724 40.26 8.81 21.22
CA LEU A 724 39.22 9.03 20.19
C LEU A 724 39.34 8.00 19.07
N TYR A 725 40.57 7.68 18.65
CA TYR A 725 40.78 6.61 17.63
C TYR A 725 40.35 5.23 18.19
N ALA A 726 40.61 4.94 19.46
CA ALA A 726 40.14 3.72 20.09
C ALA A 726 38.59 3.68 20.11
N ASN A 727 37.96 4.80 20.45
CA ASN A 727 36.51 4.92 20.40
C ASN A 727 35.95 4.83 18.98
N ILE A 728 36.65 5.39 18.01
CA ILE A 728 36.26 5.27 16.57
C ILE A 728 36.33 3.80 16.14
N ASN A 729 37.39 3.10 16.50
CA ASN A 729 37.53 1.68 16.17
C ASN A 729 36.44 0.82 16.88
N GLU A 730 36.07 1.20 18.11
CA GLU A 730 34.91 0.57 18.78
C GLU A 730 33.59 0.90 18.07
N CYS A 731 33.40 2.15 17.67
CA CYS A 731 32.24 2.55 16.87
C CYS A 731 32.22 1.84 15.51
N GLU A 732 33.35 1.72 14.84
CA GLU A 732 33.46 0.97 13.58
C GLU A 732 33.12 -0.52 13.77
N SER A 733 33.53 -1.09 14.89
CA SER A 733 33.17 -2.47 15.26
C SER A 733 31.64 -2.59 15.43
N ARG A 734 31.04 -1.63 16.16
CA ARG A 734 29.59 -1.57 16.35
C ARG A 734 28.86 -1.31 15.03
N ILE A 735 29.43 -0.48 14.17
CA ILE A 735 28.88 -0.26 12.81
C ILE A 735 28.88 -1.56 12.01
N LYS A 736 29.96 -2.37 12.10
CA LYS A 736 30.00 -3.69 11.45
C LYS A 736 28.95 -4.65 12.01
N GLU A 737 28.69 -4.59 13.32
CA GLU A 737 27.60 -5.36 13.93
C GLU A 737 26.23 -4.86 13.49
N PHE A 738 26.06 -3.53 13.45
CA PHE A 738 24.82 -2.95 12.93
C PHE A 738 24.63 -3.23 11.44
N THR A 739 25.70 -3.20 10.65
CA THR A 739 25.64 -3.56 9.22
C THR A 739 25.22 -5.03 9.03
N LYS A 740 25.70 -5.90 9.90
CA LYS A 740 25.24 -7.30 9.96
C LYS A 740 23.77 -7.41 10.34
N SER A 741 23.36 -6.61 11.32
CA SER A 741 21.95 -6.55 11.75
C SER A 741 21.05 -5.93 10.67
N ILE A 742 21.55 -4.93 9.96
CA ILE A 742 20.84 -4.32 8.80
C ILE A 742 20.69 -5.37 7.68
N SER A 743 21.74 -6.11 7.37
CA SER A 743 21.65 -7.19 6.38
C SER A 743 20.62 -8.27 6.76
N LEU A 744 20.51 -8.57 8.06
CA LEU A 744 19.49 -9.49 8.58
C LEU A 744 18.07 -8.87 8.49
N LEU A 745 17.98 -7.56 8.75
CA LEU A 745 16.73 -6.80 8.62
C LEU A 745 16.31 -6.60 7.16
N GLU A 746 17.29 -6.46 6.24
CA GLU A 746 17.04 -6.42 4.80
C GLU A 746 16.50 -7.77 4.29
N ASP A 747 17.03 -8.87 4.83
CA ASP A 747 16.50 -10.20 4.57
C ASP A 747 15.08 -10.37 5.14
N GLU A 748 14.80 -9.82 6.32
CA GLU A 748 13.43 -9.76 6.87
C GLU A 748 12.51 -8.82 6.10
N TYR A 749 13.04 -7.68 5.65
CA TYR A 749 12.31 -6.76 4.78
C TYR A 749 11.92 -7.41 3.44
N ASN A 750 12.86 -8.14 2.84
CA ASN A 750 12.58 -8.86 1.60
C ASN A 750 11.51 -9.95 1.77
N LYS A 751 11.46 -10.58 2.95
CA LYS A 751 10.39 -11.51 3.34
C LYS A 751 9.02 -10.83 3.44
N THR A 752 9.02 -9.64 4.06
CA THR A 752 7.78 -8.86 4.22
C THR A 752 7.30 -8.28 2.89
N LYS A 753 8.24 -7.90 2.03
CA LYS A 753 7.94 -7.44 0.68
C LYS A 753 7.28 -8.54 -0.16
N ALA A 754 7.71 -9.77 0.05
CA ALA A 754 7.08 -10.92 -0.57
C ALA A 754 5.67 -11.18 -0.02
N TYR A 755 5.46 -10.97 1.29
CA TYR A 755 4.12 -11.04 1.90
C TYR A 755 3.22 -9.87 1.49
N THR A 756 3.79 -8.65 1.32
CA THR A 756 3.01 -7.54 0.77
C THR A 756 2.51 -7.83 -0.64
N ALA A 757 3.33 -8.52 -1.45
CA ALA A 757 2.89 -8.96 -2.77
C ALA A 757 1.73 -9.97 -2.71
N GLU A 758 1.71 -10.84 -1.68
CA GLU A 758 0.55 -11.72 -1.41
C GLU A 758 -0.68 -10.95 -0.93
N CYS A 759 -0.45 -9.94 -0.08
CA CYS A 759 -1.52 -9.04 0.35
C CYS A 759 -2.04 -8.19 -0.81
N GLU A 760 -1.14 -7.71 -1.67
CA GLU A 760 -1.48 -6.97 -2.89
C GLU A 760 -2.25 -7.83 -3.88
N ALA A 761 -1.96 -9.11 -3.92
CA ALA A 761 -2.73 -10.05 -4.72
C ALA A 761 -4.14 -10.25 -4.16
N ARG A 762 -4.26 -10.44 -2.83
CA ARG A 762 -5.58 -10.46 -2.17
C ARG A 762 -6.33 -9.14 -2.33
N LEU A 763 -5.58 -8.02 -2.32
CA LEU A 763 -6.14 -6.71 -2.64
C LEU A 763 -6.63 -6.62 -4.08
N LYS A 764 -5.94 -7.28 -4.99
CA LYS A 764 -6.34 -7.32 -6.40
C LYS A 764 -7.57 -8.18 -6.60
N ASP A 765 -7.66 -9.28 -5.88
CA ASP A 765 -8.88 -10.09 -5.85
C ASP A 765 -10.06 -9.27 -5.32
N LEU A 766 -9.85 -8.55 -4.21
CA LEU A 766 -10.83 -7.61 -3.67
C LEU A 766 -11.11 -6.40 -4.58
N THR A 767 -10.14 -6.02 -5.42
CA THR A 767 -10.34 -4.91 -6.37
C THR A 767 -10.99 -5.34 -7.68
N VAL A 768 -10.93 -6.62 -8.02
CA VAL A 768 -11.81 -7.19 -9.07
C VAL A 768 -13.24 -7.22 -8.56
N GLU A 769 -13.44 -7.71 -7.35
CA GLU A 769 -14.74 -7.68 -6.67
C GLU A 769 -15.26 -6.22 -6.51
N ASN A 770 -14.36 -5.27 -6.18
CA ASN A 770 -14.68 -3.84 -6.18
C ASN A 770 -14.97 -3.27 -7.57
N ARG A 771 -14.35 -3.81 -8.61
CA ARG A 771 -14.61 -3.39 -9.99
C ARG A 771 -15.95 -3.91 -10.47
N GLU A 772 -16.30 -5.14 -10.12
CA GLU A 772 -17.63 -5.70 -10.36
C GLU A 772 -18.68 -4.91 -9.57
N LEU A 773 -18.35 -4.57 -8.31
CA LEU A 773 -19.17 -3.69 -7.50
C LEU A 773 -19.24 -2.27 -8.07
N GLN A 774 -18.13 -1.74 -8.64
CA GLN A 774 -18.09 -0.44 -9.29
C GLN A 774 -18.78 -0.45 -10.67
N GLN A 775 -18.72 -1.58 -11.39
CA GLN A 775 -19.56 -1.76 -12.59
C GLN A 775 -21.03 -1.80 -12.22
N SER A 776 -21.36 -2.57 -11.19
CA SER A 776 -22.70 -2.60 -10.61
C SER A 776 -23.09 -1.22 -10.05
N LEU A 777 -22.13 -0.49 -9.47
CA LEU A 777 -22.32 0.88 -8.98
C LEU A 777 -22.50 1.86 -10.17
N ASN A 778 -21.76 1.69 -11.26
CA ASN A 778 -21.92 2.52 -12.46
C ASN A 778 -23.22 2.20 -13.20
N GLU A 779 -23.59 0.91 -13.24
CA GLU A 779 -24.91 0.50 -13.75
C GLU A 779 -26.02 1.05 -12.84
N THR A 780 -25.77 1.03 -11.51
CA THR A 780 -26.70 1.65 -10.57
C THR A 780 -26.62 3.16 -10.61
N ALA A 781 -25.45 3.78 -10.89
CA ALA A 781 -25.32 5.22 -11.05
C ALA A 781 -25.96 5.70 -12.34
N GLN A 782 -25.81 4.96 -13.45
CA GLN A 782 -26.56 5.23 -14.67
C GLN A 782 -28.06 4.99 -14.50
N ASN A 783 -28.40 3.94 -13.74
CA ASN A 783 -29.78 3.72 -13.30
C ASN A 783 -30.23 4.78 -12.27
N LEU A 784 -29.29 5.33 -11.48
CA LEU A 784 -29.55 6.42 -10.55
C LEU A 784 -29.77 7.73 -11.31
N GLU A 785 -28.92 8.03 -12.30
CA GLU A 785 -29.03 9.21 -13.16
C GLU A 785 -30.32 9.16 -14.00
N TYR A 786 -30.64 7.96 -14.51
CA TYR A 786 -31.96 7.71 -15.12
C TYR A 786 -33.09 7.83 -14.08
N LYS A 787 -32.85 7.31 -12.85
CA LYS A 787 -33.82 7.39 -11.77
C LYS A 787 -33.83 8.75 -11.06
N GLU A 788 -32.73 9.50 -11.07
CA GLU A 788 -32.73 10.92 -10.67
C GLU A 788 -33.52 11.77 -11.65
N GLY A 789 -33.47 11.43 -12.94
CA GLY A 789 -34.40 11.98 -13.94
C GLY A 789 -35.85 11.69 -13.59
N LEU A 790 -36.12 10.42 -13.25
CA LEU A 790 -37.43 9.96 -12.81
C LEU A 790 -37.80 10.44 -11.39
N LEU A 791 -36.78 10.66 -10.52
CA LEU A 791 -36.96 11.20 -9.17
C LEU A 791 -37.32 12.66 -9.20
N ARG A 792 -36.71 13.47 -10.08
CA ARG A 792 -37.14 14.87 -10.28
C ARG A 792 -38.59 14.97 -10.79
N GLU A 793 -38.99 13.98 -11.59
CA GLU A 793 -40.38 13.84 -11.99
C GLU A 793 -41.28 13.36 -10.82
N LYS A 794 -40.76 12.44 -9.98
CA LYS A 794 -41.48 11.89 -8.84
C LYS A 794 -41.37 12.73 -7.58
N GLU A 795 -40.28 13.50 -7.40
CA GLU A 795 -40.22 14.54 -6.38
C GLU A 795 -41.32 15.59 -6.60
N LYS A 796 -41.59 15.92 -7.84
CA LYS A 796 -42.75 16.72 -8.19
C LYS A 796 -44.06 16.05 -7.74
N ILE A 797 -44.16 14.75 -7.94
CA ILE A 797 -45.31 13.93 -7.54
C ILE A 797 -45.37 13.73 -6.01
N ILE A 798 -44.18 13.60 -5.36
CA ILE A 798 -44.07 13.45 -3.89
C ILE A 798 -44.38 14.78 -3.18
N ILE A 799 -43.91 15.91 -3.76
CA ILE A 799 -44.30 17.23 -3.26
C ILE A 799 -45.82 17.42 -3.36
N ASP A 800 -46.40 16.98 -4.46
CA ASP A 800 -47.84 16.99 -4.60
C ASP A 800 -48.55 15.96 -3.69
N SER A 801 -47.89 14.83 -3.43
CA SER A 801 -48.40 13.80 -2.54
C SER A 801 -48.19 14.16 -1.07
N LYS A 802 -47.06 14.79 -0.68
CA LYS A 802 -46.86 15.35 0.66
C LYS A 802 -47.90 16.43 0.98
N LYS A 803 -48.17 17.32 0.02
CA LYS A 803 -49.28 18.25 0.18
C LYS A 803 -50.62 17.54 0.42
N ARG A 804 -50.86 16.43 -0.32
CA ARG A 804 -52.04 15.62 -0.13
C ARG A 804 -52.05 14.86 1.22
N ILE A 805 -50.89 14.42 1.68
CA ILE A 805 -50.75 13.76 2.97
C ILE A 805 -50.88 14.76 4.11
N GLU A 806 -50.26 15.93 4.02
CA GLU A 806 -50.49 17.03 4.95
C GLU A 806 -51.96 17.47 5.02
N ASP A 807 -52.62 17.50 3.87
CA ASP A 807 -54.03 17.77 3.82
C ASP A 807 -54.85 16.62 4.43
N LEU A 808 -54.47 15.37 4.22
CA LEU A 808 -55.07 14.19 4.87
C LEU A 808 -54.73 14.06 6.36
N GLU A 809 -53.55 14.49 6.75
CA GLU A 809 -53.18 14.55 8.18
C GLU A 809 -53.95 15.69 8.89
N ARG A 810 -54.13 16.82 8.22
CA ARG A 810 -55.05 17.86 8.72
C ARG A 810 -56.49 17.36 8.84
N ILE A 811 -56.94 16.59 7.84
CA ILE A 811 -58.28 15.97 7.88
C ILE A 811 -58.34 14.91 9.00
N ARG A 812 -57.27 14.15 9.18
CA ARG A 812 -57.10 13.16 10.31
C ARG A 812 -57.07 13.85 11.66
N GLU A 813 -56.31 14.96 11.80
CA GLU A 813 -56.33 15.78 13.00
C GLU A 813 -57.73 16.38 13.28
N ILE A 814 -58.40 16.85 12.23
CA ILE A 814 -59.79 17.32 12.32
C ILE A 814 -60.74 16.18 12.73
N VAL A 815 -60.55 14.97 12.20
CA VAL A 815 -61.33 13.79 12.56
C VAL A 815 -61.01 13.31 13.96
N ILE A 816 -59.71 13.39 14.40
CA ILE A 816 -59.30 13.01 15.76
C ILE A 816 -59.86 14.05 16.77
N ASN A 817 -59.85 15.34 16.37
CA ASN A 817 -60.43 16.40 17.22
C ASN A 817 -61.94 16.36 17.29
N VAL A 818 -62.59 15.78 16.26
CA VAL A 818 -64.06 15.59 16.25
C VAL A 818 -64.48 14.27 16.97
N ALA A 819 -63.54 13.25 16.94
CA ALA A 819 -63.78 11.95 17.58
C ALA A 819 -63.31 11.87 19.05
N GLY A 820 -62.46 12.82 19.49
CA GLY A 820 -61.84 12.86 20.82
C GLY A 820 -62.55 13.73 21.84
N GLY A 821 -63.80 14.06 21.61
CA GLY A 821 -64.66 14.69 22.61
C GLY A 821 -65.09 13.72 23.68
N LYS A 822 -64.56 13.97 24.84
CA LYS A 822 -64.96 13.37 26.16
C LYS A 822 -64.46 11.97 26.51
N LYS A 823 -63.47 11.90 27.43
CA LYS A 823 -63.83 11.58 28.81
C LYS A 823 -62.65 11.85 29.77
N GLU A 824 -63.03 12.59 30.78
CA GLU A 824 -62.39 12.75 32.07
C GLU A 824 -62.11 11.39 32.74
N SER A 825 -61.02 11.18 33.32
CA SER A 825 -60.69 11.12 34.75
C SER A 825 -59.26 10.60 34.91
#